data_6ef9f1e3d2a38bd62d9d4ff10679cd8a
#
_entry.id   6ef9f1e3d2a38bd62d9d4ff10679cd8a
#
_cell.length_a   1.000
_cell.length_b   1.000
_cell.length_c   1.000
_cell.angle_alpha   90.00
_cell.angle_beta   90.00
_cell.angle_gamma   90.00
#
_symmetry.space_group_name_H-M   'P 1'
#
loop_
_entity.id
_entity.type
_entity.pdbx_description
1 polymer ?
#
loop_
_entity_poly.entity_id
_entity_poly.type
_entity_poly.pdbx_seq_one_letter_code
_entity_poly.pdbx_strand_id
1 'polypeptide(L)'
;MDMQVSELSRSIHLLVQNGDEQAFIKLLRDFHEDGARQIKMAFFEKPNPKQLFKKHTKLIDTILTFAWQHCEIDSNAALIAVGGYGRGELFPHSDLDLLILLPESNDVSQLDQTHIESLVGLLWDLGLNVGHSVRSLSECLSEAIQDITVQTNMMECRLVTGNNAIYQQYLDAIAKSIEINQFFTKKIQEQDNRYAKYNDTAYNLEPNIKESPGGLRDLHTMMWLTRALMIKTASNNIDPEYQLVAFKQGYSHLWAWLIEENILTKLELSKVKHHERILQLLRIYLHYESKRREDRLVFDYQNAIANTLGYETKNGKRASEKLMKSYFLSVKFIQVINEILIKSLVQRMSNKPPLIKSINQYFDIKNDFLETKSASLLQKNPSAIFDVFLLTQQHPEIKGISVNLLRNLQRVKKLVNREFRQSAQNKHKFIEILSQPVGVNHALRAMNRYGILGSYMPMFGRIVGQMQHDLFHVYTVDEHILNVLANLRRFAKPELTHEFPLCTALFSTFEKPHLLYLAALFHDIAKGRNGDHSSLGKIDALQFCKSHGLPKEDGELVAWLVGAHLMMSATAQKSDLSDPQVISTFAKYVKNERRLVALYLLTVADIRGTSPKVWNAWKARLLESLFNYTKNALENDVEYTTQAISTRKKDASIKLSTIGLKAISYEMLWDKFGEHYFMRYETDEISWHSRLLTPHLHASKPIVRARLSPNGDGIQVMIYMKLQNDLFARICNFFDRMSYCIGEAKIYTTDHGYALNTFIILDNSGNAVSYNGLLKFIETELAKKLDLSTSLEQPLNGRMSRQIKLVPFEAKINIFEVADDTHQLDISASDKPGLLAKIARILMDHDIDLYNAKINTMGDRAEDSFLISGRKHQKLSNDRIKALKSAIELDL
;
A
#
# COMPACT_ATOMS: atom_id res chain seq x y z
N MET A 1 37.82 23.23 8.41
CA MET A 1 36.88 23.42 9.53
C MET A 1 37.57 23.96 10.79
N ASP A 2 38.62 23.33 11.34
CA ASP A 2 39.26 23.83 12.57
C ASP A 2 39.93 25.22 12.40
N MET A 3 40.53 25.49 11.24
CA MET A 3 41.07 26.80 10.88
C MET A 3 39.96 27.87 10.72
N GLN A 4 38.83 27.49 10.12
CA GLN A 4 37.64 28.34 9.97
C GLN A 4 36.98 28.69 11.31
N VAL A 5 36.98 27.76 12.28
CA VAL A 5 36.45 28.00 13.64
C VAL A 5 37.33 29.01 14.40
N SER A 6 38.65 28.97 14.23
CA SER A 6 39.55 29.96 14.86
C SER A 6 39.38 31.36 14.26
N GLU A 7 39.15 31.49 12.96
CA GLU A 7 38.85 32.77 12.29
C GLU A 7 37.48 33.29 12.73
N LEU A 8 36.47 32.39 12.77
CA LEU A 8 35.13 32.71 13.27
C LEU A 8 35.17 33.26 14.70
N SER A 9 35.90 32.60 15.60
CA SER A 9 36.06 33.04 17.01
C SER A 9 36.61 34.44 17.12
N ARG A 10 37.65 34.78 16.30
CA ARG A 10 38.23 36.15 16.30
C ARG A 10 37.22 37.18 15.77
N SER A 11 36.51 36.89 14.71
CA SER A 11 35.51 37.79 14.15
C SER A 11 34.35 38.04 15.11
N ILE A 12 33.86 36.99 15.78
CA ILE A 12 32.81 37.07 16.81
C ILE A 12 33.25 37.96 17.96
N HIS A 13 34.47 37.77 18.48
CA HIS A 13 34.98 38.58 19.58
C HIS A 13 34.99 40.07 19.27
N LEU A 14 35.36 40.45 18.05
CA LEU A 14 35.34 41.83 17.59
C LEU A 14 33.90 42.37 17.45
N LEU A 15 32.95 41.58 16.96
CA LEU A 15 31.55 42.00 16.79
C LEU A 15 30.82 42.16 18.13
N VAL A 16 31.04 41.26 19.07
CA VAL A 16 30.47 41.34 20.42
C VAL A 16 30.96 42.58 21.16
N GLN A 17 32.29 42.91 21.05
CA GLN A 17 32.84 44.15 21.62
C GLN A 17 32.22 45.41 21.02
N ASN A 18 31.79 45.39 19.76
CA ASN A 18 31.18 46.55 19.09
C ASN A 18 29.64 46.61 19.25
N GLY A 19 29.00 45.62 19.86
CA GLY A 19 27.55 45.55 20.07
C GLY A 19 26.73 45.40 18.79
N ASP A 20 27.30 44.89 17.69
CA ASP A 20 26.62 44.72 16.40
C ASP A 20 25.95 43.34 16.29
N GLU A 21 24.75 43.25 16.83
CA GLU A 21 23.94 42.02 16.87
C GLU A 21 23.55 41.50 15.45
N GLN A 22 23.22 42.41 14.53
CA GLN A 22 22.85 42.03 13.17
C GLN A 22 24.03 41.43 12.39
N ALA A 23 25.23 42.00 12.56
CA ALA A 23 26.44 41.44 11.96
C ALA A 23 26.80 40.07 12.58
N PHE A 24 26.56 39.88 13.87
CA PHE A 24 26.75 38.59 14.55
C PHE A 24 25.84 37.51 13.99
N ILE A 25 24.54 37.80 13.88
CA ILE A 25 23.55 36.87 13.30
C ILE A 25 23.92 36.50 11.85
N LYS A 26 24.26 37.52 11.05
CA LYS A 26 24.68 37.33 9.66
C LYS A 26 25.90 36.44 9.54
N LEU A 27 26.93 36.69 10.36
CA LEU A 27 28.15 35.88 10.34
C LEU A 27 27.91 34.42 10.67
N LEU A 28 27.11 34.11 11.70
CA LEU A 28 26.75 32.76 12.05
C LEU A 28 25.88 32.07 10.96
N ARG A 29 24.98 32.81 10.33
CA ARG A 29 24.15 32.31 9.20
C ARG A 29 25.04 31.96 8.01
N ASP A 30 25.95 32.86 7.61
CA ASP A 30 26.87 32.62 6.50
C ASP A 30 27.78 31.41 6.80
N PHE A 31 28.28 31.29 8.03
CA PHE A 31 29.05 30.12 8.46
C PHE A 31 28.24 28.82 8.39
N HIS A 32 26.96 28.83 8.79
CA HIS A 32 26.07 27.70 8.69
C HIS A 32 25.84 27.26 7.23
N GLU A 33 25.48 28.23 6.37
CA GLU A 33 25.18 27.96 4.94
C GLU A 33 26.42 27.45 4.19
N ASP A 34 27.56 28.05 4.39
CA ASP A 34 28.81 27.60 3.77
C ASP A 34 29.27 26.25 4.27
N GLY A 35 29.18 26.02 5.58
CA GLY A 35 29.47 24.73 6.20
C GLY A 35 28.56 23.62 5.65
N ALA A 36 27.25 23.85 5.58
CA ALA A 36 26.28 22.93 5.05
C ALA A 36 26.54 22.62 3.55
N ARG A 37 26.91 23.67 2.77
CA ARG A 37 27.27 23.53 1.34
C ARG A 37 28.50 22.65 1.15
N GLN A 38 29.57 22.89 1.93
CA GLN A 38 30.80 22.08 1.90
C GLN A 38 30.54 20.62 2.29
N ILE A 39 29.72 20.39 3.32
CA ILE A 39 29.33 19.03 3.74
C ILE A 39 28.57 18.31 2.63
N LYS A 40 27.62 18.99 1.96
CA LYS A 40 26.87 18.46 0.83
C LYS A 40 27.82 18.08 -0.32
N MET A 41 28.71 18.98 -0.72
CA MET A 41 29.68 18.71 -1.82
C MET A 41 30.56 17.50 -1.49
N ALA A 42 31.14 17.44 -0.30
CA ALA A 42 31.97 16.32 0.13
C ALA A 42 31.19 14.98 0.19
N PHE A 43 29.90 15.03 0.52
CA PHE A 43 29.06 13.84 0.51
C PHE A 43 28.79 13.34 -0.90
N PHE A 44 28.47 14.21 -1.86
CA PHE A 44 28.23 13.80 -3.26
C PHE A 44 29.50 13.27 -3.94
N GLU A 45 30.68 13.81 -3.58
CA GLU A 45 31.98 13.31 -4.05
C GLU A 45 32.27 11.90 -3.50
N LYS A 46 32.08 11.68 -2.19
CA LYS A 46 32.30 10.38 -1.53
C LYS A 46 31.22 10.07 -0.51
N PRO A 47 30.13 9.38 -0.91
CA PRO A 47 28.97 9.13 -0.05
C PRO A 47 29.32 8.32 1.21
N ASN A 48 29.29 8.98 2.36
CA ASN A 48 29.54 8.39 3.67
C ASN A 48 28.66 9.02 4.75
N PRO A 49 27.55 8.34 5.16
CA PRO A 49 26.63 8.86 6.17
C PRO A 49 27.31 9.24 7.48
N LYS A 50 28.19 8.39 8.02
CA LYS A 50 28.86 8.65 9.30
C LYS A 50 29.69 9.93 9.27
N GLN A 51 30.39 10.17 8.16
CA GLN A 51 31.20 11.38 8.01
C GLN A 51 30.32 12.62 7.85
N LEU A 52 29.23 12.52 7.12
CA LEU A 52 28.22 13.58 7.01
C LEU A 52 27.68 13.94 8.39
N PHE A 53 27.19 12.97 9.15
CA PHE A 53 26.63 13.19 10.48
C PHE A 53 27.64 13.86 11.41
N LYS A 54 28.89 13.37 11.48
CA LYS A 54 29.95 13.95 12.30
C LYS A 54 30.21 15.42 11.96
N LYS A 55 30.24 15.74 10.65
CA LYS A 55 30.50 17.13 10.20
C LYS A 55 29.31 18.05 10.50
N HIS A 56 28.05 17.57 10.24
CA HIS A 56 26.84 18.32 10.56
C HIS A 56 26.73 18.58 12.05
N THR A 57 26.90 17.56 12.88
CA THR A 57 26.87 17.71 14.34
C THR A 57 27.91 18.72 14.83
N LYS A 58 29.16 18.65 14.34
CA LYS A 58 30.19 19.60 14.72
C LYS A 58 29.89 21.02 14.28
N LEU A 59 29.32 21.23 13.09
CA LEU A 59 28.91 22.53 12.58
C LEU A 59 27.87 23.17 13.51
N ILE A 60 26.81 22.41 13.82
CA ILE A 60 25.73 22.89 14.68
C ILE A 60 26.19 23.08 16.13
N ASP A 61 26.99 22.15 16.68
CA ASP A 61 27.58 22.32 18.04
C ASP A 61 28.38 23.64 18.17
N THR A 62 29.13 23.96 17.12
CA THR A 62 29.91 25.22 17.09
C THR A 62 28.98 26.45 17.13
N ILE A 63 27.94 26.46 16.31
CA ILE A 63 26.96 27.56 16.25
C ILE A 63 26.24 27.72 17.59
N LEU A 64 25.74 26.61 18.15
CA LEU A 64 25.04 26.62 19.44
C LEU A 64 25.92 27.07 20.59
N THR A 65 27.19 26.69 20.58
CA THR A 65 28.13 27.12 21.61
C THR A 65 28.35 28.64 21.57
N PHE A 66 28.51 29.24 20.39
CA PHE A 66 28.63 30.70 20.25
C PHE A 66 27.32 31.43 20.60
N ALA A 67 26.16 30.88 20.17
CA ALA A 67 24.85 31.44 20.53
C ALA A 67 24.62 31.42 22.06
N TRP A 68 24.95 30.31 22.73
CA TRP A 68 24.88 30.17 24.18
C TRP A 68 25.72 31.19 24.92
N GLN A 69 26.98 31.40 24.49
CA GLN A 69 27.89 32.35 25.07
C GLN A 69 27.43 33.80 24.87
N HIS A 70 26.90 34.11 23.68
CA HIS A 70 26.39 35.45 23.35
C HIS A 70 25.18 35.88 24.19
N CYS A 71 24.29 34.90 24.48
CA CYS A 71 23.07 35.16 25.27
C CYS A 71 23.31 35.13 26.79
N GLU A 72 24.55 35.02 27.26
CA GLU A 72 24.94 35.05 28.67
C GLU A 72 24.09 34.18 29.60
N ILE A 73 23.77 32.94 29.13
CA ILE A 73 22.95 31.96 29.90
C ILE A 73 23.66 31.62 31.21
N ASP A 74 22.87 31.41 32.28
CA ASP A 74 23.40 31.04 33.62
C ASP A 74 24.45 29.93 33.55
N SER A 75 25.56 30.14 34.22
CA SER A 75 26.67 29.20 34.32
C SER A 75 26.31 27.86 34.96
N ASN A 76 25.17 27.78 35.68
CA ASN A 76 24.64 26.56 36.28
C ASN A 76 23.73 25.78 35.36
N ALA A 77 23.30 26.36 34.24
CA ALA A 77 22.46 25.66 33.24
C ALA A 77 23.30 24.82 32.24
N ALA A 78 22.66 23.90 31.56
CA ALA A 78 23.30 23.09 30.54
C ALA A 78 22.43 22.98 29.29
N LEU A 79 23.03 23.10 28.10
CA LEU A 79 22.41 22.85 26.81
C LEU A 79 22.69 21.40 26.37
N ILE A 80 21.66 20.64 26.27
CA ILE A 80 21.73 19.21 25.98
C ILE A 80 21.06 18.94 24.64
N ALA A 81 21.75 18.30 23.71
CA ALA A 81 21.20 17.74 22.51
C ALA A 81 20.47 16.42 22.87
N VAL A 82 19.22 16.23 22.39
CA VAL A 82 18.45 15.00 22.64
C VAL A 82 18.00 14.36 21.33
N GLY A 83 17.48 13.14 21.40
CA GLY A 83 16.98 12.41 20.23
C GLY A 83 18.03 12.20 19.13
N GLY A 84 17.66 12.47 17.88
CA GLY A 84 18.56 12.31 16.72
C GLY A 84 19.85 13.13 16.81
N TYR A 85 19.73 14.34 17.28
CA TYR A 85 20.86 15.24 17.49
C TYR A 85 21.73 14.78 18.67
N GLY A 86 21.11 14.30 19.75
CA GLY A 86 21.83 13.71 20.90
C GLY A 86 22.66 12.49 20.51
N ARG A 87 22.16 11.65 19.57
CA ARG A 87 22.92 10.53 19.01
C ARG A 87 24.08 10.95 18.11
N GLY A 88 24.12 12.20 17.65
CA GLY A 88 25.05 12.67 16.64
C GLY A 88 24.68 12.18 15.22
N GLU A 89 23.41 11.89 14.96
CA GLU A 89 22.87 11.45 13.66
C GLU A 89 22.00 12.55 13.04
N LEU A 90 22.62 13.68 12.74
CA LEU A 90 21.94 14.83 12.17
C LEU A 90 21.86 14.70 10.64
N PHE A 91 20.69 14.32 10.14
CA PHE A 91 20.42 14.28 8.70
C PHE A 91 20.25 15.71 8.13
N PRO A 92 20.46 15.91 6.80
CA PRO A 92 20.13 17.19 6.18
C PRO A 92 18.67 17.56 6.46
N HIS A 93 18.40 18.83 6.75
CA HIS A 93 17.06 19.36 7.06
C HIS A 93 16.32 18.67 8.23
N SER A 94 17.04 18.00 9.15
CA SER A 94 16.44 17.48 10.37
C SER A 94 16.24 18.58 11.40
N ASP A 95 15.20 18.42 12.24
CA ASP A 95 14.99 19.28 13.40
C ASP A 95 16.14 19.08 14.42
N LEU A 96 16.44 20.11 15.19
CA LEU A 96 17.38 20.12 16.31
C LEU A 96 16.58 20.01 17.60
N ASP A 97 16.61 18.83 18.22
CA ASP A 97 15.95 18.65 19.52
C ASP A 97 16.91 19.05 20.65
N LEU A 98 16.53 20.07 21.41
CA LEU A 98 17.33 20.67 22.51
C LEU A 98 16.57 20.59 23.83
N LEU A 99 17.32 20.30 24.90
CA LEU A 99 16.90 20.46 26.28
C LEU A 99 17.82 21.49 26.96
N ILE A 100 17.25 22.58 27.45
CA ILE A 100 17.91 23.54 28.36
C ILE A 100 17.56 23.05 29.75
N LEU A 101 18.58 22.48 30.42
CA LEU A 101 18.45 21.95 31.77
C LEU A 101 18.84 23.04 32.78
N LEU A 102 17.90 23.39 33.65
CA LEU A 102 18.04 24.39 34.69
C LEU A 102 18.33 23.74 36.06
N PRO A 103 18.99 24.44 37.00
CA PRO A 103 19.14 24.01 38.38
C PRO A 103 17.76 23.92 39.06
N GLU A 104 17.67 23.11 40.12
CA GLU A 104 16.48 22.99 41.02
C GLU A 104 16.37 24.24 41.90
N SER A 105 15.98 25.35 41.37
CA SER A 105 15.66 26.55 42.15
C SER A 105 14.20 26.92 41.98
N ASN A 106 13.50 27.26 43.05
CA ASN A 106 12.10 27.67 43.03
C ASN A 106 11.85 29.02 42.33
N ASP A 107 12.92 29.77 42.02
CA ASP A 107 12.89 31.07 41.37
C ASP A 107 13.86 31.05 40.18
N VAL A 108 13.39 30.72 39.00
CA VAL A 108 14.05 31.11 37.73
C VAL A 108 13.99 32.64 37.71
N SER A 109 15.14 33.31 37.78
CA SER A 109 15.15 34.76 37.77
C SER A 109 14.52 35.28 36.47
N GLN A 110 13.89 36.46 36.53
CA GLN A 110 13.30 37.08 35.33
C GLN A 110 14.39 37.33 34.24
N LEU A 111 15.65 37.51 34.66
CA LEU A 111 16.81 37.65 33.79
C LEU A 111 17.12 36.33 33.04
N ASP A 112 17.09 35.18 33.73
CA ASP A 112 17.36 33.87 33.09
C ASP A 112 16.33 33.54 32.04
N GLN A 113 15.05 33.84 32.28
CA GLN A 113 14.02 33.68 31.30
C GLN A 113 14.22 34.53 30.04
N THR A 114 14.63 35.81 30.22
CA THR A 114 14.92 36.72 29.10
C THR A 114 16.10 36.22 28.26
N HIS A 115 17.15 35.70 28.88
CA HIS A 115 18.31 35.15 28.19
C HIS A 115 17.97 33.89 27.41
N ILE A 116 17.13 33.03 27.95
CA ILE A 116 16.64 31.80 27.23
C ILE A 116 15.78 32.19 26.03
N GLU A 117 14.84 33.14 26.20
CA GLU A 117 14.01 33.64 25.10
C GLU A 117 14.88 34.27 24.00
N SER A 118 15.91 35.02 24.36
CA SER A 118 16.89 35.59 23.42
C SER A 118 17.64 34.49 22.66
N LEU A 119 18.07 33.42 23.35
CA LEU A 119 18.73 32.28 22.70
C LEU A 119 17.79 31.61 21.68
N VAL A 120 16.55 31.33 22.06
CA VAL A 120 15.58 30.69 21.16
C VAL A 120 15.27 31.59 19.95
N GLY A 121 15.11 32.92 20.18
CA GLY A 121 14.91 33.90 19.12
C GLY A 121 16.10 33.93 18.15
N LEU A 122 17.33 33.98 18.68
CA LEU A 122 18.56 33.93 17.90
C LEU A 122 18.64 32.65 17.01
N LEU A 123 18.29 31.50 17.56
CA LEU A 123 18.31 30.24 16.79
C LEU A 123 17.30 30.24 15.65
N TRP A 124 16.13 30.86 15.83
CA TRP A 124 15.16 31.04 14.74
C TRP A 124 15.64 32.05 13.69
N ASP A 125 16.27 33.14 14.11
CA ASP A 125 16.87 34.16 13.22
C ASP A 125 17.99 33.56 12.38
N LEU A 126 18.72 32.58 12.90
CA LEU A 126 19.71 31.79 12.15
C LEU A 126 19.06 30.80 11.12
N GLY A 127 17.74 30.70 11.09
CA GLY A 127 17.03 29.77 10.20
C GLY A 127 17.14 28.31 10.62
N LEU A 128 17.48 28.03 11.88
CA LEU A 128 17.54 26.65 12.40
C LEU A 128 16.15 26.17 12.82
N ASN A 129 15.81 24.96 12.44
CA ASN A 129 14.55 24.34 12.84
C ASN A 129 14.74 23.67 14.21
N VAL A 130 14.40 24.38 15.29
CA VAL A 130 14.69 23.96 16.66
C VAL A 130 13.42 23.54 17.39
N GLY A 131 13.38 22.27 17.85
CA GLY A 131 12.50 21.83 18.91
C GLY A 131 13.20 21.98 20.25
N HIS A 132 12.67 22.75 21.19
CA HIS A 132 13.31 22.98 22.48
C HIS A 132 12.37 22.70 23.65
N SER A 133 12.97 22.35 24.79
CA SER A 133 12.31 22.29 26.09
C SER A 133 13.23 22.89 27.16
N VAL A 134 12.64 23.61 28.10
CA VAL A 134 13.33 24.23 29.25
C VAL A 134 12.74 23.55 30.47
N ARG A 135 13.58 22.87 31.26
CA ARG A 135 13.13 22.05 32.37
C ARG A 135 14.18 21.97 33.48
N SER A 136 13.70 21.83 34.71
CA SER A 136 14.49 21.33 35.83
C SER A 136 14.66 19.82 35.74
N LEU A 137 15.49 19.24 36.60
CA LEU A 137 15.68 17.79 36.66
C LEU A 137 14.41 17.09 37.11
N SER A 138 13.69 17.64 38.10
CA SER A 138 12.42 17.07 38.60
C SER A 138 11.34 17.05 37.52
N GLU A 139 11.22 18.12 36.73
CA GLU A 139 10.30 18.18 35.60
C GLU A 139 10.64 17.15 34.52
N CYS A 140 11.94 17.00 34.21
CA CYS A 140 12.41 15.97 33.29
C CYS A 140 11.96 14.55 33.71
N LEU A 141 12.12 14.24 34.98
CA LEU A 141 11.73 12.92 35.52
C LEU A 141 10.21 12.71 35.51
N SER A 142 9.44 13.75 35.84
CA SER A 142 7.98 13.70 35.80
C SER A 142 7.46 13.40 34.40
N GLU A 143 7.94 14.11 33.41
CA GLU A 143 7.58 13.93 32.01
C GLU A 143 8.02 12.57 31.45
N ALA A 144 9.22 12.11 31.81
CA ALA A 144 9.74 10.81 31.39
C ALA A 144 8.86 9.63 31.89
N ILE A 145 8.23 9.75 33.04
CA ILE A 145 7.32 8.72 33.58
C ILE A 145 6.02 8.68 32.77
N GLN A 146 5.51 9.84 32.33
CA GLN A 146 4.24 9.97 31.64
C GLN A 146 4.33 9.57 30.16
N ASP A 147 5.39 10.02 29.46
CA ASP A 147 5.56 9.81 28.02
C ASP A 147 6.82 9.01 27.68
N ILE A 148 6.62 7.82 27.13
CA ILE A 148 7.69 6.92 26.68
C ILE A 148 8.56 7.55 25.57
N THR A 149 8.03 8.47 24.79
CA THR A 149 8.78 9.17 23.73
C THR A 149 9.72 10.19 24.34
N VAL A 150 9.25 10.93 25.33
CA VAL A 150 10.06 11.86 26.11
C VAL A 150 11.17 11.10 26.83
N GLN A 151 10.82 10.01 27.54
CA GLN A 151 11.82 9.15 28.20
C GLN A 151 12.89 8.66 27.22
N THR A 152 12.49 8.22 26.04
CA THR A 152 13.41 7.75 25.01
C THR A 152 14.34 8.86 24.51
N ASN A 153 13.81 10.06 24.25
CA ASN A 153 14.61 11.21 23.82
C ASN A 153 15.62 11.62 24.89
N MET A 154 15.21 11.59 26.14
CA MET A 154 16.10 11.88 27.29
C MET A 154 17.23 10.86 27.44
N MET A 155 17.00 9.59 27.08
CA MET A 155 18.05 8.57 27.06
C MET A 155 19.07 8.79 25.93
N GLU A 156 18.73 9.54 24.90
CA GLU A 156 19.57 9.87 23.75
C GLU A 156 20.08 11.29 23.87
N CYS A 157 20.85 11.56 24.90
CA CYS A 157 21.30 12.88 25.29
C CYS A 157 22.82 13.05 25.14
N ARG A 158 23.25 14.30 24.92
CA ARG A 158 24.65 14.71 24.83
C ARG A 158 24.79 16.16 25.22
N LEU A 159 25.72 16.46 26.12
CA LEU A 159 26.06 17.84 26.46
C LEU A 159 26.62 18.54 25.22
N VAL A 160 26.05 19.69 24.87
CA VAL A 160 26.59 20.60 23.85
C VAL A 160 27.49 21.64 24.49
N THR A 161 26.99 22.38 25.50
CA THR A 161 27.70 23.37 26.24
C THR A 161 27.02 23.62 27.60
N GLY A 162 27.67 24.38 28.51
CA GLY A 162 27.14 24.67 29.85
C GLY A 162 27.69 23.77 30.95
N ASN A 163 26.97 23.64 32.05
CA ASN A 163 27.43 22.99 33.28
C ASN A 163 27.45 21.46 33.21
N ASN A 164 28.67 20.88 33.24
CA ASN A 164 28.81 19.42 33.18
C ASN A 164 28.34 18.73 34.48
N ALA A 165 28.37 19.38 35.65
CA ALA A 165 27.96 18.75 36.91
C ALA A 165 26.42 18.46 36.91
N ILE A 166 25.60 19.41 36.49
CA ILE A 166 24.17 19.24 36.37
C ILE A 166 23.82 18.18 35.28
N TYR A 167 24.59 18.13 34.21
CA TYR A 167 24.46 17.10 33.19
C TYR A 167 24.74 15.68 33.72
N GLN A 168 25.78 15.52 34.57
CA GLN A 168 26.05 14.24 35.22
C GLN A 168 24.91 13.82 36.17
N GLN A 169 24.39 14.79 36.99
CA GLN A 169 23.22 14.54 37.85
C GLN A 169 22.01 14.08 37.02
N TYR A 170 21.78 14.72 35.86
CA TYR A 170 20.73 14.34 34.92
C TYR A 170 20.90 12.90 34.42
N LEU A 171 22.11 12.49 34.00
CA LEU A 171 22.35 11.12 33.54
C LEU A 171 22.06 10.08 34.63
N ASP A 172 22.52 10.35 35.86
CA ASP A 172 22.29 9.47 37.00
C ASP A 172 20.79 9.33 37.35
N ALA A 173 20.06 10.44 37.32
CA ALA A 173 18.66 10.48 37.65
C ALA A 173 17.82 9.76 36.57
N ILE A 174 18.09 9.96 35.27
CA ILE A 174 17.45 9.25 34.17
C ILE A 174 17.75 7.75 34.26
N ALA A 175 18.99 7.36 34.56
CA ALA A 175 19.35 5.95 34.72
C ALA A 175 18.51 5.27 35.81
N LYS A 176 18.33 5.94 36.96
CA LYS A 176 17.54 5.44 38.07
C LYS A 176 16.05 5.39 37.80
N SER A 177 15.51 6.27 36.96
CA SER A 177 14.09 6.39 36.64
C SER A 177 13.57 5.27 35.70
N ILE A 178 14.46 4.53 35.02
CA ILE A 178 14.08 3.52 34.05
C ILE A 178 13.58 2.25 34.75
N GLU A 179 12.25 2.06 34.74
CA GLU A 179 11.64 0.79 35.11
C GLU A 179 11.59 -0.13 33.86
N ILE A 180 12.51 -1.10 33.83
CA ILE A 180 12.84 -1.85 32.60
C ILE A 180 11.65 -2.62 32.03
N ASN A 181 10.83 -3.30 32.86
CA ASN A 181 9.71 -4.10 32.38
C ASN A 181 8.63 -3.21 31.73
N GLN A 182 8.35 -2.07 32.38
CA GLN A 182 7.40 -1.08 31.87
C GLN A 182 7.93 -0.44 30.58
N PHE A 183 9.22 -0.07 30.53
CA PHE A 183 9.86 0.48 29.36
C PHE A 183 9.78 -0.45 28.17
N PHE A 184 10.13 -1.74 28.33
CA PHE A 184 10.03 -2.73 27.27
C PHE A 184 8.60 -2.92 26.79
N THR A 185 7.63 -3.06 27.71
CA THR A 185 6.21 -3.23 27.35
C THR A 185 5.71 -2.03 26.53
N LYS A 186 5.95 -0.80 27.01
CA LYS A 186 5.51 0.42 26.31
C LYS A 186 6.19 0.59 24.95
N LYS A 187 7.50 0.27 24.84
CA LYS A 187 8.23 0.40 23.55
C LYS A 187 7.83 -0.65 22.51
N ILE A 188 7.53 -1.88 22.92
CA ILE A 188 6.99 -2.91 22.03
C ILE A 188 5.59 -2.50 21.57
N GLN A 189 4.73 -2.02 22.48
CA GLN A 189 3.40 -1.53 22.12
C GLN A 189 3.45 -0.34 21.16
N GLU A 190 4.38 0.60 21.36
CA GLU A 190 4.60 1.72 20.43
C GLU A 190 5.01 1.20 19.03
N GLN A 191 5.89 0.18 18.96
CA GLN A 191 6.27 -0.45 17.71
C GLN A 191 5.08 -1.12 17.01
N ASP A 192 4.24 -1.85 17.74
CA ASP A 192 3.05 -2.50 17.20
C ASP A 192 2.05 -1.47 16.67
N ASN A 193 1.77 -0.42 17.43
CA ASN A 193 0.90 0.68 17.00
C ASN A 193 1.44 1.38 15.73
N ARG A 194 2.75 1.57 15.67
CA ARG A 194 3.41 2.12 14.48
C ARG A 194 3.28 1.19 13.28
N TYR A 195 3.45 -0.12 13.44
CA TYR A 195 3.29 -1.09 12.36
C TYR A 195 1.86 -1.09 11.83
N ALA A 196 0.85 -1.08 12.71
CA ALA A 196 -0.56 -1.01 12.33
C ALA A 196 -0.87 0.24 11.45
N LYS A 197 -0.25 1.40 11.76
CA LYS A 197 -0.37 2.62 10.94
C LYS A 197 0.13 2.44 9.51
N TYR A 198 1.05 1.51 9.27
CA TYR A 198 1.61 1.18 7.96
C TYR A 198 1.05 -0.15 7.40
N ASN A 199 -0.16 -0.58 7.84
CA ASN A 199 -0.83 -1.81 7.44
C ASN A 199 0.04 -3.07 7.67
N ASP A 200 0.85 -3.07 8.70
CA ASP A 200 1.76 -4.16 9.08
C ASP A 200 2.71 -4.61 7.97
N THR A 201 2.93 -3.77 6.95
CA THR A 201 3.77 -4.11 5.82
C THR A 201 4.93 -3.13 5.58
N ALA A 202 6.09 -3.68 5.27
CA ALA A 202 7.26 -2.95 4.78
C ALA A 202 7.22 -2.69 3.26
N TYR A 203 6.28 -3.33 2.56
CA TYR A 203 6.33 -3.50 1.10
C TYR A 203 5.39 -2.56 0.35
N ASN A 204 5.04 -1.41 0.94
CA ASN A 204 4.38 -0.31 0.25
C ASN A 204 5.33 0.28 -0.80
N LEU A 205 4.82 0.60 -2.00
CA LEU A 205 5.64 1.13 -3.09
C LEU A 205 6.18 2.55 -2.82
N GLU A 206 5.53 3.31 -1.96
CA GLU A 206 6.01 4.61 -1.46
C GLU A 206 6.21 4.56 0.06
N PRO A 207 7.26 3.84 0.53
CA PRO A 207 7.46 3.60 1.96
C PRO A 207 8.02 4.82 2.68
N ASN A 208 7.80 4.88 3.99
CA ASN A 208 8.54 5.79 4.88
C ASN A 208 9.83 5.10 5.35
N ILE A 209 10.99 5.63 4.95
CA ILE A 209 12.31 5.03 5.21
C ILE A 209 12.61 4.93 6.72
N LYS A 210 12.05 5.85 7.52
CA LYS A 210 12.27 5.92 8.95
C LYS A 210 11.27 5.07 9.72
N GLU A 211 9.97 5.23 9.47
CA GLU A 211 8.90 4.74 10.34
C GLU A 211 8.24 3.43 9.88
N SER A 212 8.31 3.07 8.57
CA SER A 212 7.75 1.79 8.09
C SER A 212 8.43 0.58 8.74
N PRO A 213 7.75 -0.57 8.86
CA PRO A 213 8.36 -1.80 9.37
C PRO A 213 9.68 -2.14 8.66
N GLY A 214 10.74 -2.42 9.41
CA GLY A 214 12.09 -2.62 8.88
C GLY A 214 12.85 -1.33 8.55
N GLY A 215 12.30 -0.14 8.85
CA GLY A 215 12.94 1.16 8.68
C GLY A 215 13.96 1.49 9.78
N LEU A 216 14.52 2.72 9.71
CA LEU A 216 15.53 3.16 10.68
C LEU A 216 15.01 3.18 12.12
N ARG A 217 13.71 3.40 12.34
CA ARG A 217 13.11 3.40 13.68
C ARG A 217 13.20 2.03 14.37
N ASP A 218 13.18 0.93 13.62
CA ASP A 218 13.36 -0.40 14.20
C ASP A 218 14.78 -0.59 14.76
N LEU A 219 15.79 -0.07 14.06
CA LEU A 219 17.17 -0.05 14.55
C LEU A 219 17.28 0.80 15.83
N HIS A 220 16.64 1.96 15.86
CA HIS A 220 16.61 2.80 17.05
C HIS A 220 15.91 2.09 18.21
N THR A 221 14.76 1.45 17.99
CA THR A 221 14.03 0.68 19.02
C THR A 221 14.90 -0.43 19.62
N MET A 222 15.62 -1.17 18.77
CA MET A 222 16.60 -2.16 19.25
C MET A 222 17.65 -1.54 20.18
N MET A 223 18.19 -0.38 19.81
CA MET A 223 19.23 0.28 20.58
C MET A 223 18.69 0.89 21.89
N TRP A 224 17.48 1.40 21.90
CA TRP A 224 16.84 1.90 23.10
C TRP A 224 16.60 0.80 24.14
N LEU A 225 16.07 -0.34 23.69
CA LEU A 225 15.88 -1.53 24.54
C LEU A 225 17.23 -2.07 25.05
N THR A 226 18.26 -2.09 24.18
CA THR A 226 19.62 -2.49 24.56
C THR A 226 20.20 -1.55 25.61
N ARG A 227 20.06 -0.23 25.44
CA ARG A 227 20.53 0.78 26.39
C ARG A 227 19.87 0.64 27.74
N ALA A 228 18.54 0.48 27.77
CA ALA A 228 17.79 0.27 29.02
C ALA A 228 18.25 -0.99 29.76
N LEU A 229 18.49 -2.09 29.04
CA LEU A 229 18.99 -3.32 29.64
C LEU A 229 20.43 -3.16 30.15
N MET A 230 21.30 -2.48 29.40
CA MET A 230 22.67 -2.20 29.81
C MET A 230 22.72 -1.36 31.11
N ILE A 231 21.91 -0.30 31.21
CA ILE A 231 21.77 0.53 32.41
C ILE A 231 21.36 -0.33 33.60
N LYS A 232 20.36 -1.19 33.43
CA LYS A 232 19.89 -2.09 34.49
C LYS A 232 20.97 -3.09 34.93
N THR A 233 21.71 -3.66 34.00
CA THR A 233 22.80 -4.61 34.30
C THR A 233 23.94 -3.93 35.05
N ALA A 234 24.29 -2.71 34.68
CA ALA A 234 25.28 -1.87 35.37
C ALA A 234 24.85 -1.52 36.78
N SER A 235 23.58 -1.17 37.01
CA SER A 235 23.05 -0.84 38.33
C SER A 235 23.12 -2.02 39.31
N ASN A 236 22.99 -3.24 38.82
CA ASN A 236 23.12 -4.45 39.62
C ASN A 236 24.56 -4.78 40.01
N ASN A 237 25.56 -4.31 39.22
CA ASN A 237 26.97 -4.59 39.43
C ASN A 237 27.72 -3.51 40.20
N ILE A 238 27.03 -2.46 40.71
CA ILE A 238 27.58 -1.35 41.58
C ILE A 238 28.77 -0.64 40.90
N ASP A 239 28.82 -0.56 39.60
CA ASP A 239 29.88 0.17 38.88
C ASP A 239 29.34 1.45 38.24
N PRO A 240 29.55 2.64 38.83
CA PRO A 240 29.05 3.92 38.30
C PRO A 240 29.64 4.27 36.93
N GLU A 241 30.89 3.90 36.68
CA GLU A 241 31.55 4.16 35.39
C GLU A 241 30.87 3.40 34.26
N TYR A 242 30.41 2.19 34.53
CA TYR A 242 29.71 1.35 33.57
C TYR A 242 28.33 1.92 33.20
N GLN A 243 27.62 2.56 34.14
CA GLN A 243 26.35 3.24 33.86
C GLN A 243 26.52 4.38 32.86
N LEU A 244 27.57 5.22 33.05
CA LEU A 244 27.88 6.36 32.19
C LEU A 244 28.24 5.89 30.75
N VAL A 245 28.83 4.71 30.61
CA VAL A 245 29.14 4.15 29.29
C VAL A 245 27.87 3.94 28.47
N ALA A 246 26.74 3.61 29.08
CA ALA A 246 25.47 3.41 28.38
C ALA A 246 24.96 4.69 27.68
N PHE A 247 25.35 5.88 28.19
CA PHE A 247 24.95 7.17 27.63
C PHE A 247 25.94 7.74 26.61
N LYS A 248 27.04 7.05 26.30
CA LYS A 248 27.99 7.52 25.27
C LYS A 248 27.29 7.80 23.97
N GLN A 249 27.77 8.84 23.27
CA GLN A 249 27.22 9.22 21.96
C GLN A 249 27.26 8.10 20.93
N GLY A 250 26.18 7.99 20.16
CA GLY A 250 26.03 6.96 19.12
C GLY A 250 25.77 5.56 19.67
N TYR A 251 25.84 4.56 18.80
CA TYR A 251 25.46 3.18 19.14
C TYR A 251 26.60 2.18 19.11
N SER A 252 27.86 2.61 18.88
CA SER A 252 28.99 1.70 18.73
C SER A 252 29.25 0.84 19.97
N HIS A 253 29.13 1.44 21.16
CA HIS A 253 29.28 0.73 22.43
C HIS A 253 28.14 -0.25 22.71
N LEU A 254 26.91 0.09 22.34
CA LEU A 254 25.75 -0.80 22.47
C LEU A 254 25.89 -2.03 21.55
N TRP A 255 26.36 -1.83 20.32
CA TRP A 255 26.66 -2.95 19.42
C TRP A 255 27.79 -3.84 19.94
N ALA A 256 28.82 -3.26 20.55
CA ALA A 256 29.90 -4.02 21.19
C ALA A 256 29.36 -4.86 22.34
N TRP A 257 28.58 -4.24 23.24
CA TRP A 257 27.95 -4.93 24.36
C TRP A 257 27.06 -6.11 23.93
N LEU A 258 26.26 -5.94 22.86
CA LEU A 258 25.42 -7.03 22.33
C LEU A 258 26.27 -8.23 21.85
N ILE A 259 27.49 -7.97 21.34
CA ILE A 259 28.43 -9.05 20.93
C ILE A 259 29.04 -9.72 22.16
N GLU A 260 29.47 -8.96 23.14
CA GLU A 260 30.06 -9.43 24.40
C GLU A 260 29.08 -10.32 25.15
N GLU A 261 27.82 -9.92 25.21
CA GLU A 261 26.71 -10.68 25.81
C GLU A 261 26.21 -11.84 24.96
N ASN A 262 26.82 -12.12 23.80
CA ASN A 262 26.40 -13.15 22.83
C ASN A 262 24.94 -13.01 22.34
N ILE A 263 24.37 -11.79 22.43
CA ILE A 263 23.04 -11.46 21.92
C ILE A 263 23.09 -11.28 20.41
N LEU A 264 24.22 -10.81 19.86
CA LEU A 264 24.45 -10.60 18.44
C LEU A 264 25.81 -11.20 18.02
N THR A 265 25.89 -11.77 16.84
CA THR A 265 27.16 -12.22 16.26
C THR A 265 27.84 -11.10 15.46
N LYS A 266 29.18 -11.17 15.32
CA LYS A 266 29.92 -10.22 14.47
C LYS A 266 29.44 -10.21 13.02
N LEU A 267 29.03 -11.37 12.49
CA LEU A 267 28.49 -11.47 11.13
C LEU A 267 27.11 -10.79 11.00
N GLU A 268 26.24 -10.99 11.99
CA GLU A 268 24.92 -10.31 12.03
C GLU A 268 25.12 -8.80 12.08
N LEU A 269 26.03 -8.32 12.95
CA LEU A 269 26.35 -6.88 13.04
C LEU A 269 26.87 -6.31 11.71
N SER A 270 27.79 -7.02 11.04
CA SER A 270 28.28 -6.57 9.73
C SER A 270 27.16 -6.38 8.72
N LYS A 271 26.21 -7.31 8.68
CA LYS A 271 25.01 -7.19 7.82
C LYS A 271 24.08 -6.05 8.25
N VAL A 272 23.83 -5.88 9.56
CA VAL A 272 23.03 -4.77 10.08
C VAL A 272 23.63 -3.44 9.61
N LYS A 273 24.94 -3.26 9.78
CA LYS A 273 25.64 -2.02 9.37
C LYS A 273 25.58 -1.80 7.85
N HIS A 274 25.58 -2.84 7.05
CA HIS A 274 25.40 -2.76 5.61
C HIS A 274 24.00 -2.23 5.25
N HIS A 275 22.93 -2.81 5.82
CA HIS A 275 21.56 -2.43 5.53
C HIS A 275 21.18 -1.07 6.16
N GLU A 276 21.65 -0.77 7.36
CA GLU A 276 21.55 0.56 7.99
C GLU A 276 22.14 1.64 7.07
N ARG A 277 23.33 1.41 6.53
CA ARG A 277 23.98 2.35 5.60
C ARG A 277 23.14 2.59 4.34
N ILE A 278 22.49 1.55 3.78
CA ILE A 278 21.61 1.71 2.61
C ILE A 278 20.45 2.65 2.96
N LEU A 279 19.75 2.43 4.08
CA LEU A 279 18.63 3.27 4.50
C LEU A 279 19.08 4.70 4.83
N GLN A 280 20.24 4.88 5.49
CA GLN A 280 20.79 6.20 5.76
C GLN A 280 21.14 6.96 4.48
N LEU A 281 21.77 6.29 3.50
CA LEU A 281 22.06 6.89 2.19
C LEU A 281 20.78 7.33 1.49
N LEU A 282 19.79 6.45 1.40
CA LEU A 282 18.51 6.78 0.77
C LEU A 282 17.82 7.98 1.42
N ARG A 283 17.83 8.05 2.75
CA ARG A 283 17.24 9.18 3.50
C ARG A 283 18.01 10.48 3.27
N ILE A 284 19.35 10.43 3.22
CA ILE A 284 20.17 11.63 2.96
C ILE A 284 19.91 12.16 1.54
N TYR A 285 19.91 11.27 0.53
CA TYR A 285 19.58 11.67 -0.84
C TYR A 285 18.15 12.21 -0.95
N LEU A 286 17.19 11.60 -0.25
CA LEU A 286 15.81 12.05 -0.23
C LEU A 286 15.67 13.46 0.34
N HIS A 287 16.36 13.77 1.45
CA HIS A 287 16.38 15.10 2.04
C HIS A 287 17.01 16.16 1.10
N TYR A 288 18.11 15.82 0.43
CA TYR A 288 18.74 16.72 -0.53
C TYR A 288 17.90 16.96 -1.79
N GLU A 289 17.23 15.92 -2.28
CA GLU A 289 16.38 15.99 -3.46
C GLU A 289 15.08 16.77 -3.18
N SER A 290 14.45 16.51 -2.03
CA SER A 290 13.23 17.19 -1.61
C SER A 290 13.45 18.61 -1.09
N LYS A 291 14.71 18.98 -0.78
CA LYS A 291 15.12 20.25 -0.14
C LYS A 291 14.39 20.54 1.17
N ARG A 292 13.95 19.49 1.86
CA ARG A 292 13.26 19.54 3.15
C ARG A 292 13.40 18.22 3.88
N ARG A 293 12.96 18.18 5.12
CA ARG A 293 12.75 16.92 5.82
C ARG A 293 11.65 16.13 5.14
N GLU A 294 12.01 15.02 4.52
CA GLU A 294 11.08 14.08 3.85
C GLU A 294 11.54 12.65 4.14
N ASP A 295 10.63 11.85 4.68
CA ASP A 295 10.91 10.45 5.02
C ASP A 295 10.15 9.47 4.12
N ARG A 296 9.18 9.95 3.31
CA ARG A 296 8.41 9.13 2.37
C ARG A 296 9.07 9.12 1.00
N LEU A 297 9.49 7.93 0.59
CA LEU A 297 10.15 7.71 -0.70
C LEU A 297 9.11 7.58 -1.82
N VAL A 298 8.54 8.73 -2.21
CA VAL A 298 7.54 8.80 -3.29
C VAL A 298 8.18 8.53 -4.66
N PHE A 299 7.39 8.11 -5.63
CA PHE A 299 7.87 7.73 -6.98
C PHE A 299 8.76 8.76 -7.64
N ASP A 300 8.48 10.06 -7.46
CA ASP A 300 9.27 11.16 -8.00
C ASP A 300 10.73 11.07 -7.60
N TYR A 301 10.96 10.91 -6.31
CA TYR A 301 12.31 10.85 -5.76
C TYR A 301 12.99 9.51 -6.04
N GLN A 302 12.23 8.41 -6.21
CA GLN A 302 12.80 7.10 -6.52
C GLN A 302 13.62 7.12 -7.81
N ASN A 303 13.09 7.75 -8.87
CA ASN A 303 13.79 7.85 -10.15
C ASN A 303 15.03 8.77 -10.06
N ALA A 304 14.89 9.95 -9.44
CA ALA A 304 15.99 10.89 -9.28
C ALA A 304 17.14 10.27 -8.47
N ILE A 305 16.82 9.65 -7.32
CA ILE A 305 17.80 9.00 -6.45
C ILE A 305 18.45 7.80 -7.16
N ALA A 306 17.67 6.99 -7.90
CA ALA A 306 18.21 5.86 -8.63
C ALA A 306 19.26 6.29 -9.67
N ASN A 307 18.97 7.33 -10.42
CA ASN A 307 19.92 7.90 -11.40
C ASN A 307 21.17 8.45 -10.70
N THR A 308 21.02 9.19 -9.60
CA THR A 308 22.16 9.71 -8.82
C THR A 308 23.05 8.59 -8.27
N LEU A 309 22.46 7.43 -7.91
CA LEU A 309 23.18 6.25 -7.45
C LEU A 309 23.74 5.36 -8.57
N GLY A 310 23.59 5.76 -9.84
CA GLY A 310 24.14 5.04 -11.00
C GLY A 310 23.34 3.80 -11.40
N TYR A 311 22.09 3.65 -10.96
CA TYR A 311 21.23 2.61 -11.49
C TYR A 311 20.77 2.96 -12.90
N GLU A 312 20.89 2.00 -13.82
CA GLU A 312 20.50 2.18 -15.22
C GLU A 312 19.26 1.36 -15.56
N THR A 313 18.40 1.90 -16.41
CA THR A 313 17.30 1.16 -17.02
C THR A 313 17.87 0.17 -18.02
N LYS A 314 17.73 -1.14 -17.78
CA LYS A 314 18.21 -2.21 -18.68
C LYS A 314 17.21 -3.37 -18.70
N ASN A 315 17.04 -4.02 -19.84
CA ASN A 315 16.20 -5.21 -20.03
C ASN A 315 14.74 -4.99 -19.57
N GLY A 316 14.15 -3.83 -19.89
CA GLY A 316 12.77 -3.49 -19.52
C GLY A 316 12.55 -3.16 -18.04
N LYS A 317 13.60 -3.19 -17.19
CA LYS A 317 13.52 -2.82 -15.78
C LYS A 317 14.01 -1.40 -15.57
N ARG A 318 13.19 -0.57 -14.95
CA ARG A 318 13.52 0.81 -14.62
C ARG A 318 14.62 0.90 -13.55
N ALA A 319 15.38 1.98 -13.55
CA ALA A 319 16.40 2.25 -12.53
C ALA A 319 15.80 2.24 -11.10
N SER A 320 14.62 2.85 -10.93
CA SER A 320 13.89 2.88 -9.64
C SER A 320 13.49 1.49 -9.14
N GLU A 321 13.12 0.54 -10.01
CA GLU A 321 12.78 -0.83 -9.60
C GLU A 321 13.99 -1.55 -8.98
N LYS A 322 15.19 -1.31 -9.51
CA LYS A 322 16.42 -1.89 -8.97
C LYS A 322 16.78 -1.27 -7.62
N LEU A 323 16.63 0.05 -7.48
CA LEU A 323 16.82 0.78 -6.23
C LEU A 323 15.87 0.25 -5.16
N MET A 324 14.57 0.19 -5.48
CA MET A 324 13.54 -0.26 -4.56
C MET A 324 13.70 -1.73 -4.16
N LYS A 325 14.16 -2.59 -5.06
CA LYS A 325 14.49 -3.97 -4.69
C LYS A 325 15.59 -4.02 -3.62
N SER A 326 16.63 -3.19 -3.73
CA SER A 326 17.68 -3.07 -2.69
C SER A 326 17.10 -2.57 -1.37
N TYR A 327 16.19 -1.59 -1.40
CA TYR A 327 15.46 -1.10 -0.23
C TYR A 327 14.64 -2.24 0.43
N PHE A 328 13.78 -2.94 -0.33
CA PHE A 328 12.92 -3.99 0.23
C PHE A 328 13.70 -5.17 0.80
N LEU A 329 14.83 -5.55 0.20
CA LEU A 329 15.71 -6.56 0.78
C LEU A 329 16.35 -6.08 2.09
N SER A 330 16.66 -4.79 2.21
CA SER A 330 17.23 -4.22 3.42
C SER A 330 16.20 -4.18 4.56
N VAL A 331 14.99 -3.71 4.31
CA VAL A 331 13.95 -3.67 5.35
C VAL A 331 13.53 -5.07 5.79
N LYS A 332 13.50 -6.04 4.87
CA LYS A 332 13.25 -7.45 5.19
C LYS A 332 14.30 -8.02 6.14
N PHE A 333 15.57 -7.73 5.90
CA PHE A 333 16.65 -8.16 6.79
C PHE A 333 16.53 -7.52 8.17
N ILE A 334 16.26 -6.20 8.23
CA ILE A 334 16.11 -5.47 9.48
C ILE A 334 14.91 -5.98 10.30
N GLN A 335 13.79 -6.31 9.65
CA GLN A 335 12.66 -6.93 10.36
C GLN A 335 13.04 -8.25 11.04
N VAL A 336 13.77 -9.12 10.34
CA VAL A 336 14.20 -10.41 10.91
C VAL A 336 15.15 -10.20 12.09
N ILE A 337 16.12 -9.31 11.96
CA ILE A 337 17.08 -9.05 13.04
C ILE A 337 16.42 -8.32 14.23
N ASN A 338 15.46 -7.43 13.98
CA ASN A 338 14.67 -6.79 15.02
C ASN A 338 13.88 -7.83 15.83
N GLU A 339 13.23 -8.78 15.17
CA GLU A 339 12.54 -9.89 15.85
C GLU A 339 13.51 -10.73 16.71
N ILE A 340 14.68 -11.09 16.17
CA ILE A 340 15.70 -11.85 16.89
C ILE A 340 16.19 -11.08 18.11
N LEU A 341 16.53 -9.81 17.96
CA LEU A 341 17.09 -9.00 19.05
C LEU A 341 16.06 -8.73 20.14
N ILE A 342 14.84 -8.30 19.81
CA ILE A 342 13.80 -8.04 20.82
C ILE A 342 13.51 -9.31 21.62
N LYS A 343 13.31 -10.46 20.96
CA LYS A 343 13.10 -11.74 21.64
C LYS A 343 14.28 -12.12 22.53
N SER A 344 15.52 -11.90 22.08
CA SER A 344 16.72 -12.17 22.86
C SER A 344 16.81 -11.29 24.11
N LEU A 345 16.52 -9.99 23.98
CA LEU A 345 16.53 -9.03 25.08
C LEU A 345 15.42 -9.36 26.12
N VAL A 346 14.20 -9.66 25.65
CA VAL A 346 13.10 -10.08 26.53
C VAL A 346 13.44 -11.38 27.28
N GLN A 347 14.06 -12.34 26.60
CA GLN A 347 14.50 -13.59 27.24
C GLN A 347 15.55 -13.32 28.33
N ARG A 348 16.44 -12.37 28.14
CA ARG A 348 17.47 -11.98 29.13
C ARG A 348 16.89 -11.34 30.39
N MET A 349 15.72 -10.69 30.27
CA MET A 349 15.06 -10.07 31.40
C MET A 349 14.33 -11.09 32.30
N SER A 350 14.00 -12.26 31.77
CA SER A 350 13.24 -13.29 32.51
C SER A 350 14.19 -14.13 33.35
N ASN A 351 14.10 -14.02 34.68
CA ASN A 351 14.82 -14.84 35.65
C ASN A 351 14.11 -16.16 35.94
N LYS A 352 12.94 -16.44 35.33
CA LYS A 352 12.18 -17.66 35.59
C LYS A 352 12.73 -18.83 34.76
N PRO A 353 12.78 -20.03 35.35
CA PRO A 353 13.13 -21.23 34.58
C PRO A 353 12.13 -21.40 33.43
N PRO A 354 12.58 -21.80 32.23
CA PRO A 354 11.69 -21.93 31.09
C PRO A 354 10.70 -23.08 31.30
N LEU A 355 9.42 -22.81 30.99
CA LEU A 355 8.41 -23.85 30.88
C LEU A 355 8.66 -24.65 29.60
N ILE A 356 8.93 -25.93 29.69
CA ILE A 356 9.21 -26.80 28.56
C ILE A 356 8.12 -27.86 28.44
N LYS A 357 7.48 -27.92 27.26
CA LYS A 357 6.49 -28.94 26.88
C LYS A 357 7.03 -29.68 25.66
N SER A 358 7.21 -30.99 25.73
CA SER A 358 7.68 -31.78 24.60
C SER A 358 6.55 -32.02 23.59
N ILE A 359 6.82 -31.79 22.30
CA ILE A 359 5.92 -32.11 21.19
C ILE A 359 6.25 -33.51 20.63
N ASN A 360 7.52 -33.74 20.29
CA ASN A 360 7.98 -34.99 19.71
C ASN A 360 9.49 -35.18 19.99
N GLN A 361 10.10 -36.18 19.37
CA GLN A 361 11.54 -36.48 19.58
C GLN A 361 12.50 -35.36 19.12
N TYR A 362 12.04 -34.38 18.33
CA TYR A 362 12.85 -33.32 17.72
C TYR A 362 12.55 -31.92 18.26
N PHE A 363 11.31 -31.66 18.72
CA PHE A 363 10.84 -30.32 19.03
C PHE A 363 10.18 -30.24 20.41
N ASP A 364 10.40 -29.12 21.06
CA ASP A 364 9.75 -28.69 22.30
C ASP A 364 9.06 -27.32 22.11
N ILE A 365 8.07 -27.03 22.96
CA ILE A 365 7.58 -25.67 23.20
C ILE A 365 8.28 -25.15 24.44
N LYS A 366 9.02 -24.06 24.32
CA LYS A 366 9.73 -23.42 25.41
C LYS A 366 9.19 -22.00 25.58
N ASN A 367 8.52 -21.74 26.70
CA ASN A 367 7.82 -20.44 26.96
C ASN A 367 6.94 -20.01 25.78
N ASP A 368 6.06 -20.87 25.29
CA ASP A 368 5.17 -20.68 24.15
C ASP A 368 5.87 -20.52 22.77
N PHE A 369 7.20 -20.72 22.66
CA PHE A 369 7.93 -20.68 21.40
C PHE A 369 8.42 -22.07 21.01
N LEU A 370 8.35 -22.36 19.69
CA LEU A 370 8.88 -23.60 19.14
C LEU A 370 10.42 -23.58 19.19
N GLU A 371 11.00 -24.65 19.78
CA GLU A 371 12.45 -24.85 19.88
C GLU A 371 12.85 -26.27 19.42
N THR A 372 14.07 -26.42 18.91
CA THR A 372 14.63 -27.75 18.61
C THR A 372 15.35 -28.33 19.82
N LYS A 373 15.16 -29.63 20.11
CA LYS A 373 15.89 -30.34 21.16
C LYS A 373 17.42 -30.41 20.91
N SER A 374 17.83 -30.35 19.66
CA SER A 374 19.26 -30.30 19.25
C SER A 374 19.51 -29.13 18.30
N ALA A 375 20.54 -28.34 18.59
CA ALA A 375 20.97 -27.23 17.72
C ALA A 375 21.41 -27.68 16.33
N SER A 376 21.85 -28.95 16.18
CA SER A 376 22.27 -29.52 14.91
C SER A 376 21.16 -30.22 14.13
N LEU A 377 19.91 -30.25 14.65
CA LEU A 377 18.79 -30.97 14.02
C LEU A 377 18.60 -30.59 12.56
N LEU A 378 18.41 -29.29 12.28
CA LEU A 378 18.13 -28.82 10.91
C LEU A 378 19.27 -29.03 9.94
N GLN A 379 20.52 -29.15 10.45
CA GLN A 379 21.69 -29.43 9.64
C GLN A 379 21.78 -30.94 9.30
N LYS A 380 21.46 -31.81 10.27
CA LYS A 380 21.47 -33.26 10.10
C LYS A 380 20.24 -33.78 9.36
N ASN A 381 19.08 -33.14 9.60
CA ASN A 381 17.82 -33.47 8.95
C ASN A 381 17.20 -32.20 8.35
N PRO A 382 17.61 -31.79 7.13
CA PRO A 382 17.04 -30.59 6.48
C PRO A 382 15.52 -30.61 6.30
N SER A 383 14.92 -31.81 6.13
CA SER A 383 13.44 -31.93 6.00
C SER A 383 12.69 -31.39 7.20
N ALA A 384 13.32 -31.33 8.39
CA ALA A 384 12.75 -30.72 9.58
C ALA A 384 12.54 -29.20 9.47
N ILE A 385 13.13 -28.55 8.46
CA ILE A 385 12.85 -27.13 8.15
C ILE A 385 11.36 -26.91 7.89
N PHE A 386 10.68 -27.82 7.20
CA PHE A 386 9.24 -27.71 6.96
C PHE A 386 8.41 -28.09 8.20
N ASP A 387 8.91 -28.99 9.04
CA ASP A 387 8.26 -29.35 10.30
C ASP A 387 8.11 -28.12 11.21
N VAL A 388 9.06 -27.18 11.19
CA VAL A 388 8.93 -25.92 11.95
C VAL A 388 7.63 -25.21 11.60
N PHE A 389 7.28 -25.09 10.32
CA PHE A 389 6.08 -24.37 9.87
C PHE A 389 4.81 -25.22 10.07
N LEU A 390 4.88 -26.53 9.86
CA LEU A 390 3.75 -27.43 10.13
C LEU A 390 3.37 -27.43 11.61
N LEU A 391 4.34 -27.54 12.51
CA LEU A 391 4.10 -27.54 13.94
C LEU A 391 3.47 -26.23 14.43
N THR A 392 3.90 -25.08 13.86
CA THR A 392 3.26 -23.79 14.20
C THR A 392 1.82 -23.67 13.70
N GLN A 393 1.40 -24.47 12.72
CA GLN A 393 0.01 -24.54 12.26
C GLN A 393 -0.83 -25.51 13.11
N GLN A 394 -0.22 -26.63 13.51
CA GLN A 394 -0.89 -27.73 14.23
C GLN A 394 -1.04 -27.47 15.73
N HIS A 395 -0.23 -26.55 16.29
CA HIS A 395 -0.18 -26.23 17.71
C HIS A 395 -0.51 -24.74 17.93
N PRO A 396 -1.79 -24.39 18.16
CA PRO A 396 -2.22 -22.98 18.35
C PRO A 396 -1.59 -22.29 19.56
N GLU A 397 -1.13 -23.07 20.56
CA GLU A 397 -0.41 -22.58 21.73
C GLU A 397 0.98 -22.01 21.39
N ILE A 398 1.54 -22.31 20.22
CA ILE A 398 2.84 -21.79 19.77
C ILE A 398 2.66 -20.35 19.28
N LYS A 399 3.18 -19.40 20.06
CA LYS A 399 3.15 -17.96 19.70
C LYS A 399 4.19 -17.56 18.65
N GLY A 400 5.14 -18.44 18.34
CA GLY A 400 6.17 -18.19 17.31
C GLY A 400 7.39 -19.12 17.44
N ILE A 401 8.45 -18.74 16.76
CA ILE A 401 9.69 -19.51 16.67
C ILE A 401 10.69 -18.90 17.67
N SER A 402 11.45 -19.74 18.38
CA SER A 402 12.48 -19.31 19.34
C SER A 402 13.65 -18.63 18.62
N VAL A 403 14.44 -17.84 19.33
CA VAL A 403 15.63 -17.16 18.80
C VAL A 403 16.66 -18.14 18.24
N ASN A 404 16.91 -19.23 18.97
CA ASN A 404 17.90 -20.22 18.55
C ASN A 404 17.46 -20.92 17.26
N LEU A 405 16.17 -21.28 17.18
CA LEU A 405 15.62 -21.91 15.97
C LEU A 405 15.58 -20.94 14.80
N LEU A 406 15.27 -19.66 14.99
CA LEU A 406 15.34 -18.63 13.94
C LEU A 406 16.76 -18.48 13.39
N ARG A 407 17.76 -18.43 14.26
CA ARG A 407 19.18 -18.40 13.85
C ARG A 407 19.60 -19.65 13.09
N ASN A 408 19.16 -20.81 13.56
CA ASN A 408 19.41 -22.07 12.87
C ASN A 408 18.79 -22.08 11.48
N LEU A 409 17.53 -21.62 11.32
CA LEU A 409 16.87 -21.46 10.01
C LEU A 409 17.69 -20.57 9.07
N GLN A 410 18.22 -19.44 9.56
CA GLN A 410 19.04 -18.54 8.75
C GLN A 410 20.37 -19.21 8.31
N ARG A 411 21.00 -20.02 9.19
CA ARG A 411 22.24 -20.76 8.87
C ARG A 411 22.02 -21.87 7.85
N VAL A 412 20.93 -22.62 8.00
CA VAL A 412 20.64 -23.81 7.16
C VAL A 412 19.85 -23.48 5.89
N LYS A 413 19.45 -22.23 5.68
CA LYS A 413 18.71 -21.79 4.48
C LYS A 413 19.35 -22.27 3.18
N LYS A 414 20.69 -22.30 3.10
CA LYS A 414 21.45 -22.82 1.94
C LYS A 414 21.23 -24.31 1.67
N LEU A 415 20.75 -25.07 2.67
CA LEU A 415 20.42 -26.49 2.51
C LEU A 415 19.08 -26.70 1.78
N VAL A 416 18.29 -25.66 1.63
CA VAL A 416 17.10 -25.68 0.77
C VAL A 416 17.55 -25.57 -0.70
N ASN A 417 18.39 -26.50 -1.12
CA ASN A 417 19.03 -26.60 -2.42
C ASN A 417 18.20 -27.44 -3.40
N ARG A 418 18.81 -27.89 -4.52
CA ARG A 418 18.13 -28.70 -5.53
C ARG A 418 17.71 -30.07 -4.98
N GLU A 419 18.53 -30.72 -4.19
CA GLU A 419 18.24 -32.04 -3.58
C GLU A 419 17.03 -31.93 -2.64
N PHE A 420 17.04 -30.93 -1.76
CA PHE A 420 15.91 -30.65 -0.88
C PHE A 420 14.60 -30.48 -1.67
N ARG A 421 14.63 -29.71 -2.76
CA ARG A 421 13.43 -29.45 -3.61
C ARG A 421 12.99 -30.68 -4.39
N GLN A 422 13.88 -31.63 -4.67
CA GLN A 422 13.57 -32.87 -5.40
C GLN A 422 13.09 -33.98 -4.47
N SER A 423 13.34 -33.89 -3.18
CA SER A 423 12.90 -34.88 -2.18
C SER A 423 11.39 -35.05 -2.19
N ALA A 424 10.91 -36.28 -2.36
CA ALA A 424 9.48 -36.60 -2.32
C ALA A 424 8.84 -36.21 -0.96
N GLN A 425 9.57 -36.45 0.15
CA GLN A 425 9.16 -36.10 1.49
C GLN A 425 8.94 -34.57 1.62
N ASN A 426 9.84 -33.75 1.10
CA ASN A 426 9.74 -32.30 1.21
C ASN A 426 8.61 -31.74 0.31
N LYS A 427 8.42 -32.33 -0.85
CA LYS A 427 7.28 -31.99 -1.72
C LYS A 427 5.95 -32.28 -1.04
N HIS A 428 5.83 -33.45 -0.43
CA HIS A 428 4.64 -33.82 0.35
C HIS A 428 4.40 -32.85 1.50
N LYS A 429 5.41 -32.55 2.32
CA LYS A 429 5.32 -31.59 3.44
C LYS A 429 4.91 -30.20 2.97
N PHE A 430 5.39 -29.75 1.81
CA PHE A 430 4.97 -28.44 1.29
C PHE A 430 3.48 -28.40 0.94
N ILE A 431 2.97 -29.47 0.29
CA ILE A 431 1.53 -29.57 0.03
C ILE A 431 0.74 -29.72 1.34
N GLU A 432 1.27 -30.44 2.33
CA GLU A 432 0.68 -30.56 3.66
C GLU A 432 0.56 -29.20 4.36
N ILE A 433 1.58 -28.32 4.30
CA ILE A 433 1.52 -26.93 4.79
C ILE A 433 0.35 -26.17 4.15
N LEU A 434 0.15 -26.31 2.85
CA LEU A 434 -0.93 -25.65 2.12
C LEU A 434 -2.33 -26.26 2.43
N SER A 435 -2.37 -27.52 2.84
CA SER A 435 -3.59 -28.28 3.11
C SER A 435 -4.07 -28.15 4.56
N GLN A 436 -3.29 -27.51 5.46
CA GLN A 436 -3.71 -27.32 6.85
C GLN A 436 -5.00 -26.47 6.94
N PRO A 437 -5.93 -26.84 7.82
CA PRO A 437 -7.19 -26.11 7.97
C PRO A 437 -6.98 -24.68 8.49
N VAL A 438 -5.91 -24.43 9.22
CA VAL A 438 -5.56 -23.13 9.80
C VAL A 438 -4.08 -22.78 9.58
N GLY A 439 -3.71 -21.51 9.72
CA GLY A 439 -2.31 -21.07 9.76
C GLY A 439 -1.59 -21.00 8.41
N VAL A 440 -2.20 -21.34 7.26
CA VAL A 440 -1.52 -21.35 5.95
C VAL A 440 -0.90 -19.99 5.59
N ASN A 441 -1.65 -18.89 5.75
CA ASN A 441 -1.14 -17.54 5.49
C ASN A 441 0.02 -17.19 6.43
N HIS A 442 -0.09 -17.55 7.71
CA HIS A 442 0.97 -17.30 8.69
C HIS A 442 2.25 -18.07 8.35
N ALA A 443 2.13 -19.36 8.01
CA ALA A 443 3.25 -20.19 7.62
C ALA A 443 3.97 -19.66 6.36
N LEU A 444 3.23 -19.34 5.29
CA LEU A 444 3.84 -18.84 4.05
C LEU A 444 4.47 -17.45 4.22
N ARG A 445 3.86 -16.55 5.00
CA ARG A 445 4.47 -15.26 5.36
C ARG A 445 5.75 -15.44 6.17
N ALA A 446 5.78 -16.36 7.14
CA ALA A 446 6.96 -16.69 7.89
C ALA A 446 8.05 -17.33 6.98
N MET A 447 7.67 -18.28 6.11
CA MET A 447 8.58 -18.84 5.12
C MET A 447 9.17 -17.78 4.17
N ASN A 448 8.35 -16.82 3.73
CA ASN A 448 8.82 -15.68 2.93
C ASN A 448 9.75 -14.78 3.76
N ARG A 449 9.35 -14.39 4.96
CA ARG A 449 10.13 -13.51 5.86
C ARG A 449 11.52 -14.08 6.12
N TYR A 450 11.62 -15.36 6.43
CA TYR A 450 12.91 -16.03 6.70
C TYR A 450 13.64 -16.50 5.43
N GLY A 451 13.04 -16.28 4.25
CA GLY A 451 13.62 -16.58 2.95
C GLY A 451 13.62 -18.06 2.55
N ILE A 452 12.89 -18.89 3.27
CA ILE A 452 12.73 -20.33 2.98
C ILE A 452 11.86 -20.54 1.73
N LEU A 453 10.75 -19.79 1.60
CA LEU A 453 9.85 -19.88 0.45
C LEU A 453 10.58 -19.62 -0.87
N GLY A 454 11.34 -18.51 -0.95
CA GLY A 454 12.11 -18.17 -2.15
C GLY A 454 13.28 -19.12 -2.44
N SER A 455 13.82 -19.81 -1.40
CA SER A 455 14.83 -20.87 -1.59
C SER A 455 14.20 -22.16 -2.10
N TYR A 456 12.98 -22.50 -1.61
CA TYR A 456 12.24 -23.69 -2.06
C TYR A 456 11.63 -23.49 -3.45
N MET A 457 11.06 -22.33 -3.72
CA MET A 457 10.50 -21.91 -5.01
C MET A 457 11.39 -20.81 -5.62
N PRO A 458 12.44 -21.12 -6.41
CA PRO A 458 13.35 -20.12 -6.96
C PRO A 458 12.64 -19.08 -7.85
N MET A 459 11.52 -19.47 -8.49
CA MET A 459 10.68 -18.57 -9.25
C MET A 459 10.04 -17.50 -8.34
N PHE A 460 9.56 -17.87 -7.15
CA PHE A 460 9.09 -16.94 -6.13
C PHE A 460 10.23 -16.07 -5.59
N GLY A 461 11.41 -16.66 -5.39
CA GLY A 461 12.60 -15.92 -4.95
C GLY A 461 13.02 -14.78 -5.89
N ARG A 462 12.73 -14.88 -7.20
CA ARG A 462 13.02 -13.83 -8.18
C ARG A 462 12.13 -12.61 -8.02
N ILE A 463 10.88 -12.79 -7.61
CA ILE A 463 9.90 -11.71 -7.45
C ILE A 463 9.91 -11.07 -6.05
N VAL A 464 10.64 -11.63 -5.08
CA VAL A 464 10.76 -11.05 -3.72
C VAL A 464 11.31 -9.64 -3.80
N GLY A 465 10.56 -8.70 -3.24
CA GLY A 465 10.88 -7.27 -3.26
C GLY A 465 10.84 -6.64 -4.65
N GLN A 466 10.24 -7.32 -5.64
CA GLN A 466 10.07 -6.76 -6.98
C GLN A 466 8.91 -5.79 -6.99
N MET A 467 9.21 -4.55 -7.35
CA MET A 467 8.22 -3.54 -7.63
C MET A 467 7.75 -3.64 -9.08
N GLN A 468 6.50 -3.38 -9.33
CA GLN A 468 5.97 -3.14 -10.67
C GLN A 468 5.47 -1.69 -10.72
N HIS A 469 5.98 -0.94 -11.70
CA HIS A 469 5.53 0.42 -11.97
C HIS A 469 4.20 0.37 -12.73
N ASP A 470 3.13 0.00 -12.04
CA ASP A 470 1.78 0.27 -12.49
C ASP A 470 1.02 1.01 -11.39
N LEU A 471 0.01 1.77 -11.79
CA LEU A 471 -0.76 2.63 -10.88
C LEU A 471 -1.74 1.84 -10.00
N PHE A 472 -1.78 0.50 -10.11
CA PHE A 472 -2.77 -0.35 -9.46
C PHE A 472 -2.25 -1.01 -8.19
N HIS A 473 -1.00 -1.49 -8.23
CA HIS A 473 -0.40 -2.20 -7.12
C HIS A 473 0.23 -1.22 -6.14
N VAL A 474 -0.15 -1.32 -4.88
CA VAL A 474 0.49 -0.57 -3.79
C VAL A 474 1.54 -1.40 -3.07
N TYR A 475 1.72 -2.67 -3.47
CA TYR A 475 2.60 -3.65 -2.85
C TYR A 475 3.60 -4.24 -3.85
N THR A 476 4.69 -4.82 -3.33
CA THR A 476 5.58 -5.68 -4.14
C THR A 476 4.86 -6.94 -4.61
N VAL A 477 5.35 -7.57 -5.69
CA VAL A 477 4.69 -8.75 -6.28
C VAL A 477 4.56 -9.90 -5.29
N ASP A 478 5.59 -10.17 -4.49
CA ASP A 478 5.55 -11.21 -3.44
C ASP A 478 4.55 -10.89 -2.33
N GLU A 479 4.45 -9.63 -1.92
CA GLU A 479 3.47 -9.21 -0.91
C GLU A 479 2.03 -9.26 -1.45
N HIS A 480 1.81 -8.83 -2.71
CA HIS A 480 0.53 -8.98 -3.38
C HIS A 480 0.06 -10.45 -3.40
N ILE A 481 0.92 -11.37 -3.85
CA ILE A 481 0.63 -12.81 -3.86
C ILE A 481 0.20 -13.32 -2.47
N LEU A 482 0.91 -12.89 -1.41
CA LEU A 482 0.57 -13.29 -0.04
C LEU A 482 -0.72 -12.63 0.47
N ASN A 483 -1.06 -11.42 -0.01
CA ASN A 483 -2.33 -10.77 0.28
C ASN A 483 -3.50 -11.46 -0.41
N VAL A 484 -3.35 -11.91 -1.67
CA VAL A 484 -4.35 -12.73 -2.38
C VAL A 484 -4.63 -14.01 -1.59
N LEU A 485 -3.59 -14.69 -1.15
CA LEU A 485 -3.73 -15.88 -0.32
C LEU A 485 -4.41 -15.58 1.03
N ALA A 486 -4.08 -14.45 1.67
CA ALA A 486 -4.74 -14.01 2.90
C ALA A 486 -6.25 -13.78 2.67
N ASN A 487 -6.65 -13.18 1.55
CA ASN A 487 -8.04 -12.97 1.19
C ASN A 487 -8.78 -14.28 0.97
N LEU A 488 -8.19 -15.25 0.26
CA LEU A 488 -8.76 -16.60 0.14
C LEU A 488 -8.97 -17.25 1.51
N ARG A 489 -8.04 -17.07 2.45
CA ARG A 489 -8.19 -17.57 3.83
C ARG A 489 -9.24 -16.82 4.64
N ARG A 490 -9.55 -15.57 4.32
CA ARG A 490 -10.67 -14.81 4.94
C ARG A 490 -12.02 -15.43 4.56
N PHE A 491 -12.19 -15.91 3.32
CA PHE A 491 -13.40 -16.58 2.87
C PHE A 491 -13.68 -17.90 3.62
N ALA A 492 -12.64 -18.51 4.20
CA ALA A 492 -12.78 -19.70 5.04
C ALA A 492 -13.26 -19.41 6.48
N LYS A 493 -13.47 -18.14 6.85
CA LYS A 493 -13.78 -17.72 8.22
C LYS A 493 -15.25 -17.34 8.36
N PRO A 494 -16.08 -18.13 9.07
CA PRO A 494 -17.51 -17.85 9.23
C PRO A 494 -17.80 -16.49 9.86
N GLU A 495 -16.95 -16.02 10.79
CA GLU A 495 -17.08 -14.74 11.47
C GLU A 495 -16.95 -13.54 10.52
N LEU A 496 -16.36 -13.74 9.33
CA LEU A 496 -16.16 -12.71 8.30
C LEU A 496 -17.15 -12.85 7.12
N THR A 497 -18.17 -13.66 7.24
CA THR A 497 -19.19 -13.90 6.18
C THR A 497 -19.84 -12.59 5.73
N HIS A 498 -20.04 -11.64 6.63
CA HIS A 498 -20.65 -10.34 6.33
C HIS A 498 -19.85 -9.50 5.31
N GLU A 499 -18.54 -9.74 5.17
CA GLU A 499 -17.71 -9.04 4.18
C GLU A 499 -17.92 -9.58 2.76
N PHE A 500 -18.08 -10.92 2.60
CA PHE A 500 -18.15 -11.63 1.32
C PHE A 500 -19.07 -12.85 1.43
N PRO A 501 -20.39 -12.66 1.53
CA PRO A 501 -21.32 -13.76 1.74
C PRO A 501 -21.20 -14.87 0.69
N LEU A 502 -21.19 -14.50 -0.59
CA LEU A 502 -21.09 -15.45 -1.69
C LEU A 502 -19.75 -16.20 -1.70
N CYS A 503 -18.62 -15.46 -1.49
CA CYS A 503 -17.31 -16.12 -1.43
C CYS A 503 -17.23 -17.12 -0.29
N THR A 504 -17.77 -16.79 0.89
CA THR A 504 -17.77 -17.70 2.04
C THR A 504 -18.62 -18.94 1.76
N ALA A 505 -19.80 -18.78 1.18
CA ALA A 505 -20.65 -19.90 0.77
C ALA A 505 -19.96 -20.83 -0.24
N LEU A 506 -19.38 -20.27 -1.30
CA LEU A 506 -18.66 -21.02 -2.33
C LEU A 506 -17.38 -21.68 -1.81
N PHE A 507 -16.64 -21.00 -0.94
CA PHE A 507 -15.40 -21.54 -0.38
C PHE A 507 -15.67 -22.70 0.55
N SER A 508 -16.76 -22.67 1.33
CA SER A 508 -17.13 -23.74 2.26
C SER A 508 -17.45 -25.08 1.57
N THR A 509 -17.88 -25.02 0.31
CA THR A 509 -18.20 -26.20 -0.51
C THR A 509 -17.06 -26.64 -1.43
N PHE A 510 -15.96 -25.86 -1.48
CA PHE A 510 -14.84 -26.18 -2.37
C PHE A 510 -13.94 -27.26 -1.76
N GLU A 511 -13.93 -28.45 -2.34
CA GLU A 511 -13.33 -29.66 -1.76
C GLU A 511 -11.82 -29.58 -1.47
N LYS A 512 -11.04 -28.89 -2.30
CA LYS A 512 -9.58 -28.85 -2.23
C LYS A 512 -9.03 -27.40 -2.18
N PRO A 513 -9.22 -26.65 -1.09
CA PRO A 513 -8.81 -25.24 -1.00
C PRO A 513 -7.33 -24.97 -1.29
N HIS A 514 -6.44 -25.95 -1.05
CA HIS A 514 -5.01 -25.82 -1.34
C HIS A 514 -4.73 -25.59 -2.84
N LEU A 515 -5.62 -25.99 -3.75
CA LEU A 515 -5.49 -25.71 -5.18
C LEU A 515 -5.66 -24.21 -5.47
N LEU A 516 -6.57 -23.53 -4.75
CA LEU A 516 -6.72 -22.07 -4.82
C LEU A 516 -5.49 -21.36 -4.28
N TYR A 517 -4.87 -21.88 -3.19
CA TYR A 517 -3.64 -21.31 -2.65
C TYR A 517 -2.47 -21.49 -3.59
N LEU A 518 -2.38 -22.63 -4.29
CA LEU A 518 -1.39 -22.82 -5.35
C LEU A 518 -1.63 -21.85 -6.51
N ALA A 519 -2.88 -21.72 -6.97
CA ALA A 519 -3.22 -20.76 -8.02
C ALA A 519 -2.83 -19.33 -7.61
N ALA A 520 -3.10 -18.92 -6.36
CA ALA A 520 -2.67 -17.63 -5.82
C ALA A 520 -1.16 -17.47 -5.79
N LEU A 521 -0.38 -18.51 -5.42
CA LEU A 521 1.08 -18.45 -5.43
C LEU A 521 1.67 -18.29 -6.82
N PHE A 522 0.96 -18.77 -7.86
CA PHE A 522 1.48 -18.80 -9.22
C PHE A 522 0.90 -17.75 -10.18
N HIS A 523 -0.24 -17.09 -9.87
CA HIS A 523 -0.91 -16.22 -10.84
C HIS A 523 0.00 -15.12 -11.38
N ASP A 524 0.86 -14.56 -10.53
CA ASP A 524 1.80 -13.47 -10.83
C ASP A 524 3.28 -13.89 -10.80
N ILE A 525 3.59 -15.18 -10.66
CA ILE A 525 4.94 -15.70 -10.45
C ILE A 525 5.92 -15.35 -11.57
N ALA A 526 5.42 -15.14 -12.78
CA ALA A 526 6.20 -14.84 -13.97
C ALA A 526 6.32 -13.33 -14.27
N LYS A 527 5.79 -12.45 -13.42
CA LYS A 527 5.93 -11.00 -13.59
C LYS A 527 7.40 -10.57 -13.66
N GLY A 528 7.71 -9.65 -14.59
CA GLY A 528 9.07 -9.17 -14.85
C GLY A 528 9.92 -10.12 -15.71
N ARG A 529 9.32 -11.15 -16.31
CA ARG A 529 9.90 -11.97 -17.40
C ARG A 529 9.44 -11.45 -18.74
N ASN A 530 10.24 -11.64 -19.79
CA ASN A 530 9.82 -11.29 -21.15
C ASN A 530 8.68 -12.20 -21.61
N GLY A 531 7.57 -11.63 -22.06
CA GLY A 531 6.37 -12.33 -22.51
C GLY A 531 5.18 -12.18 -21.58
N ASP A 532 4.04 -12.78 -21.94
CA ASP A 532 2.84 -12.77 -21.13
C ASP A 532 3.01 -13.59 -19.86
N HIS A 533 2.87 -12.91 -18.70
CA HIS A 533 3.08 -13.54 -17.39
C HIS A 533 2.07 -14.62 -17.06
N SER A 534 0.83 -14.50 -17.56
CA SER A 534 -0.23 -15.49 -17.34
C SER A 534 0.09 -16.81 -18.05
N SER A 535 0.52 -16.74 -19.30
CA SER A 535 0.94 -17.89 -20.09
C SER A 535 2.20 -18.56 -19.53
N LEU A 536 3.21 -17.77 -19.14
CA LEU A 536 4.42 -18.27 -18.53
C LEU A 536 4.17 -18.88 -17.15
N GLY A 537 3.35 -18.22 -16.33
CA GLY A 537 2.93 -18.70 -15.01
C GLY A 537 2.15 -20.02 -15.08
N LYS A 538 1.27 -20.17 -16.07
CA LYS A 538 0.51 -21.41 -16.36
C LYS A 538 1.45 -22.60 -16.55
N ILE A 539 2.52 -22.43 -17.34
CA ILE A 539 3.52 -23.48 -17.59
C ILE A 539 4.25 -23.83 -16.29
N ASP A 540 4.72 -22.82 -15.56
CA ASP A 540 5.43 -23.01 -14.30
C ASP A 540 4.55 -23.74 -13.26
N ALA A 541 3.27 -23.35 -13.15
CA ALA A 541 2.31 -23.96 -12.25
C ALA A 541 2.05 -25.44 -12.58
N LEU A 542 1.83 -25.76 -13.86
CA LEU A 542 1.61 -27.14 -14.30
C LEU A 542 2.82 -28.03 -13.99
N GLN A 543 4.03 -27.54 -14.29
CA GLN A 543 5.27 -28.26 -14.00
C GLN A 543 5.46 -28.47 -12.50
N PHE A 544 5.13 -27.46 -11.68
CA PHE A 544 5.21 -27.56 -10.22
C PHE A 544 4.21 -28.62 -9.70
N CYS A 545 2.95 -28.55 -10.08
CA CYS A 545 1.93 -29.52 -9.68
C CYS A 545 2.32 -30.95 -10.05
N LYS A 546 2.77 -31.17 -11.29
CA LYS A 546 3.24 -32.46 -11.77
C LYS A 546 4.42 -32.96 -10.93
N SER A 547 5.42 -32.09 -10.65
CA SER A 547 6.60 -32.46 -9.89
C SER A 547 6.28 -32.79 -8.42
N HIS A 548 5.20 -32.25 -7.87
CA HIS A 548 4.71 -32.49 -6.50
C HIS A 548 3.70 -33.62 -6.39
N GLY A 549 3.43 -34.35 -7.48
CA GLY A 549 2.58 -35.53 -7.47
C GLY A 549 1.08 -35.24 -7.34
N LEU A 550 0.63 -34.03 -7.69
CA LEU A 550 -0.79 -33.71 -7.71
C LEU A 550 -1.48 -34.52 -8.84
N PRO A 551 -2.76 -34.94 -8.67
CA PRO A 551 -3.55 -35.51 -9.73
C PRO A 551 -3.57 -34.61 -10.97
N LYS A 552 -3.62 -35.22 -12.16
CA LYS A 552 -3.56 -34.49 -13.43
C LYS A 552 -4.64 -33.40 -13.52
N GLU A 553 -5.87 -33.72 -13.17
CA GLU A 553 -7.01 -32.80 -13.21
C GLU A 553 -6.84 -31.62 -12.25
N ASP A 554 -6.30 -31.85 -11.06
CA ASP A 554 -6.00 -30.80 -10.07
C ASP A 554 -4.87 -29.87 -10.56
N GLY A 555 -3.81 -30.44 -11.15
CA GLY A 555 -2.73 -29.66 -11.75
C GLY A 555 -3.17 -28.85 -12.97
N GLU A 556 -4.07 -29.39 -13.81
CA GLU A 556 -4.68 -28.69 -14.93
C GLU A 556 -5.61 -27.55 -14.45
N LEU A 557 -6.36 -27.76 -13.37
CA LEU A 557 -7.18 -26.69 -12.76
C LEU A 557 -6.30 -25.51 -12.28
N VAL A 558 -5.23 -25.80 -11.52
CA VAL A 558 -4.32 -24.75 -11.03
C VAL A 558 -3.68 -23.99 -12.20
N ALA A 559 -3.17 -24.71 -13.20
CA ALA A 559 -2.56 -24.09 -14.38
C ALA A 559 -3.56 -23.25 -15.18
N TRP A 560 -4.80 -23.75 -15.34
CA TRP A 560 -5.87 -23.01 -16.01
C TRP A 560 -6.23 -21.73 -15.25
N LEU A 561 -6.37 -21.79 -13.93
CA LEU A 561 -6.63 -20.62 -13.08
C LEU A 561 -5.54 -19.55 -13.23
N VAL A 562 -4.27 -19.96 -13.23
CA VAL A 562 -3.14 -19.03 -13.44
C VAL A 562 -3.21 -18.37 -14.82
N GLY A 563 -3.53 -19.14 -15.88
CA GLY A 563 -3.69 -18.58 -17.22
C GLY A 563 -4.93 -17.71 -17.40
N ALA A 564 -5.98 -17.95 -16.62
CA ALA A 564 -7.30 -17.32 -16.77
C ALA A 564 -7.57 -16.22 -15.70
N HIS A 565 -6.65 -15.95 -14.76
CA HIS A 565 -6.91 -15.11 -13.57
C HIS A 565 -7.42 -13.70 -13.90
N LEU A 566 -7.03 -13.12 -15.03
CA LEU A 566 -7.48 -11.80 -15.49
C LEU A 566 -8.80 -11.86 -16.30
N MET A 567 -9.19 -13.04 -16.79
CA MET A 567 -10.30 -13.19 -17.74
C MET A 567 -11.65 -12.76 -17.14
N MET A 568 -11.98 -13.24 -15.93
CA MET A 568 -13.26 -12.91 -15.30
C MET A 568 -13.37 -11.41 -14.98
N SER A 569 -12.30 -10.82 -14.48
CA SER A 569 -12.24 -9.39 -14.21
C SER A 569 -12.38 -8.57 -15.49
N ALA A 570 -11.69 -8.98 -16.57
CA ALA A 570 -11.78 -8.32 -17.86
C ALA A 570 -13.19 -8.42 -18.46
N THR A 571 -13.79 -9.62 -18.48
CA THR A 571 -15.15 -9.81 -19.00
C THR A 571 -16.17 -9.00 -18.21
N ALA A 572 -16.13 -9.06 -16.86
CA ALA A 572 -17.08 -8.33 -16.03
C ALA A 572 -17.00 -6.81 -16.21
N GLN A 573 -15.80 -6.27 -16.39
CA GLN A 573 -15.59 -4.83 -16.43
C GLN A 573 -15.61 -4.23 -17.84
N LYS A 574 -15.38 -5.03 -18.89
CA LYS A 574 -15.24 -4.52 -20.27
C LYS A 574 -16.32 -4.97 -21.22
N SER A 575 -17.07 -6.05 -20.93
CA SER A 575 -18.08 -6.57 -21.83
C SER A 575 -19.50 -6.29 -21.34
N ASP A 576 -20.46 -6.26 -22.25
CA ASP A 576 -21.87 -6.15 -21.90
C ASP A 576 -22.38 -7.50 -21.36
N LEU A 577 -22.63 -7.59 -20.06
CA LEU A 577 -23.10 -8.82 -19.42
C LEU A 577 -24.56 -9.14 -19.73
N SER A 578 -25.29 -8.20 -20.31
CA SER A 578 -26.65 -8.43 -20.78
C SER A 578 -26.69 -9.12 -22.13
N ASP A 579 -25.56 -9.16 -22.86
CA ASP A 579 -25.42 -9.87 -24.13
C ASP A 579 -25.24 -11.39 -23.90
N PRO A 580 -26.20 -12.22 -24.33
CA PRO A 580 -26.11 -13.68 -24.19
C PRO A 580 -24.89 -14.29 -24.87
N GLN A 581 -24.35 -13.68 -25.93
CA GLN A 581 -23.18 -14.21 -26.63
C GLN A 581 -21.92 -14.06 -25.74
N VAL A 582 -21.80 -12.98 -25.02
CA VAL A 582 -20.71 -12.75 -24.06
C VAL A 582 -20.75 -13.85 -22.99
N ILE A 583 -21.92 -14.10 -22.41
CA ILE A 583 -22.10 -15.12 -21.37
C ILE A 583 -21.83 -16.53 -21.92
N SER A 584 -22.36 -16.86 -23.10
CA SER A 584 -22.12 -18.14 -23.75
C SER A 584 -20.65 -18.38 -24.06
N THR A 585 -19.94 -17.34 -24.56
CA THR A 585 -18.50 -17.41 -24.85
C THR A 585 -17.71 -17.65 -23.58
N PHE A 586 -18.04 -16.91 -22.49
CA PHE A 586 -17.39 -17.07 -21.21
C PHE A 586 -17.69 -18.46 -20.59
N ALA A 587 -18.93 -18.94 -20.66
CA ALA A 587 -19.30 -20.28 -20.19
C ALA A 587 -18.56 -21.40 -20.94
N LYS A 588 -18.41 -21.30 -22.26
CA LYS A 588 -17.61 -22.24 -23.08
C LYS A 588 -16.12 -22.20 -22.67
N TYR A 589 -15.59 -21.06 -22.30
CA TYR A 589 -14.20 -20.92 -21.83
C TYR A 589 -14.01 -21.55 -20.45
N VAL A 590 -14.94 -21.34 -19.53
CA VAL A 590 -14.91 -21.87 -18.15
C VAL A 590 -15.18 -23.37 -18.12
N LYS A 591 -16.13 -23.86 -18.90
CA LYS A 591 -16.53 -25.27 -19.14
C LYS A 591 -17.34 -25.94 -18.03
N ASN A 592 -17.09 -25.64 -16.75
CA ASN A 592 -17.83 -26.30 -15.66
C ASN A 592 -17.86 -25.40 -14.39
N GLU A 593 -18.77 -25.75 -13.48
CA GLU A 593 -19.01 -25.03 -12.25
C GLU A 593 -17.77 -25.00 -11.34
N ARG A 594 -17.02 -26.12 -11.25
CA ARG A 594 -15.79 -26.16 -10.42
C ARG A 594 -14.78 -25.07 -10.83
N ARG A 595 -14.58 -24.89 -12.16
CA ARG A 595 -13.70 -23.83 -12.68
C ARG A 595 -14.28 -22.43 -12.45
N LEU A 596 -15.60 -22.28 -12.60
CA LEU A 596 -16.29 -21.03 -12.37
C LEU A 596 -16.14 -20.56 -10.92
N VAL A 597 -16.42 -21.42 -9.96
CA VAL A 597 -16.27 -21.15 -8.52
C VAL A 597 -14.83 -20.80 -8.19
N ALA A 598 -13.87 -21.60 -8.64
CA ALA A 598 -12.46 -21.38 -8.37
C ALA A 598 -11.96 -20.05 -8.96
N LEU A 599 -12.37 -19.70 -10.18
CA LEU A 599 -12.00 -18.45 -10.84
C LEU A 599 -12.62 -17.25 -10.14
N TYR A 600 -13.89 -17.34 -9.73
CA TYR A 600 -14.57 -16.28 -8.99
C TYR A 600 -13.85 -15.97 -7.67
N LEU A 601 -13.57 -17.00 -6.87
CA LEU A 601 -12.86 -16.86 -5.59
C LEU A 601 -11.46 -16.25 -5.76
N LEU A 602 -10.71 -16.71 -6.77
CA LEU A 602 -9.38 -16.19 -7.07
C LEU A 602 -9.45 -14.73 -7.52
N THR A 603 -10.39 -14.39 -8.42
CA THR A 603 -10.56 -13.02 -8.96
C THR A 603 -10.91 -12.03 -7.87
N VAL A 604 -11.86 -12.35 -6.97
CA VAL A 604 -12.22 -11.49 -5.84
C VAL A 604 -11.03 -11.30 -4.89
N ALA A 605 -10.31 -12.39 -4.60
CA ALA A 605 -9.13 -12.34 -3.73
C ALA A 605 -8.00 -11.50 -4.33
N ASP A 606 -7.78 -11.59 -5.65
CA ASP A 606 -6.76 -10.87 -6.41
C ASP A 606 -7.02 -9.36 -6.42
N ILE A 607 -8.21 -8.94 -6.84
CA ILE A 607 -8.60 -7.51 -6.86
C ILE A 607 -8.43 -6.88 -5.48
N ARG A 608 -8.85 -7.56 -4.41
CA ARG A 608 -8.64 -7.10 -3.03
C ARG A 608 -7.18 -7.07 -2.61
N GLY A 609 -6.38 -8.00 -3.10
CA GLY A 609 -4.94 -8.10 -2.82
C GLY A 609 -4.12 -6.99 -3.45
N THR A 610 -4.66 -6.32 -4.47
CA THR A 610 -3.96 -5.27 -5.24
C THR A 610 -3.88 -3.96 -4.46
N SER A 611 -5.02 -3.47 -3.97
CA SER A 611 -5.11 -2.26 -3.14
C SER A 611 -6.42 -2.24 -2.36
N PRO A 612 -6.46 -1.73 -1.11
CA PRO A 612 -7.70 -1.55 -0.35
C PRO A 612 -8.74 -0.67 -1.05
N LYS A 613 -8.30 0.24 -1.93
CA LYS A 613 -9.16 1.21 -2.64
C LYS A 613 -9.76 0.69 -3.94
N VAL A 614 -9.27 -0.43 -4.47
CA VAL A 614 -9.71 -0.94 -5.78
C VAL A 614 -11.03 -1.70 -5.70
N TRP A 615 -11.34 -2.31 -4.55
CA TRP A 615 -12.59 -3.04 -4.33
C TRP A 615 -13.72 -2.11 -3.90
N ASN A 616 -14.87 -2.18 -4.57
CA ASN A 616 -16.08 -1.48 -4.22
C ASN A 616 -17.33 -2.34 -4.50
N ALA A 617 -18.51 -1.89 -4.03
CA ALA A 617 -19.78 -2.62 -4.18
C ALA A 617 -20.17 -2.84 -5.66
N TRP A 618 -19.86 -1.89 -6.53
CA TRP A 618 -20.17 -2.00 -7.95
C TRP A 618 -19.36 -3.13 -8.64
N LYS A 619 -18.05 -3.22 -8.38
CA LYS A 619 -17.22 -4.33 -8.90
C LYS A 619 -17.65 -5.68 -8.35
N ALA A 620 -18.02 -5.73 -7.07
CA ALA A 620 -18.58 -6.92 -6.45
C ALA A 620 -19.82 -7.41 -7.23
N ARG A 621 -20.76 -6.50 -7.52
CA ARG A 621 -21.97 -6.80 -8.28
C ARG A 621 -21.68 -7.29 -9.71
N LEU A 622 -20.77 -6.64 -10.42
CA LEU A 622 -20.41 -7.06 -11.79
C LEU A 622 -19.89 -8.50 -11.82
N LEU A 623 -18.99 -8.84 -10.90
CA LEU A 623 -18.43 -10.18 -10.79
C LEU A 623 -19.49 -11.20 -10.38
N GLU A 624 -20.37 -10.86 -9.44
CA GLU A 624 -21.47 -11.72 -9.00
C GLU A 624 -22.50 -11.94 -10.11
N SER A 625 -22.85 -10.91 -10.89
CA SER A 625 -23.73 -11.02 -12.05
C SER A 625 -23.14 -11.95 -13.11
N LEU A 626 -21.84 -11.77 -13.46
CA LEU A 626 -21.16 -12.64 -14.39
C LEU A 626 -21.12 -14.09 -13.89
N PHE A 627 -20.87 -14.30 -12.60
CA PHE A 627 -20.87 -15.62 -11.97
C PHE A 627 -22.24 -16.27 -12.12
N ASN A 628 -23.33 -15.59 -11.72
CA ASN A 628 -24.69 -16.14 -11.74
C ASN A 628 -25.17 -16.41 -13.15
N TYR A 629 -24.96 -15.50 -14.11
CA TYR A 629 -25.33 -15.72 -15.51
C TYR A 629 -24.57 -16.90 -16.12
N THR A 630 -23.26 -17.00 -15.82
CA THR A 630 -22.46 -18.11 -16.34
C THR A 630 -22.87 -19.44 -15.71
N LYS A 631 -23.19 -19.47 -14.42
CA LYS A 631 -23.68 -20.65 -13.73
C LYS A 631 -24.98 -21.13 -14.38
N ASN A 632 -25.93 -20.23 -14.56
CA ASN A 632 -27.20 -20.56 -15.24
C ASN A 632 -26.99 -21.06 -16.68
N ALA A 633 -26.04 -20.49 -17.41
CA ALA A 633 -25.71 -20.93 -18.77
C ALA A 633 -25.01 -22.31 -18.82
N LEU A 634 -24.29 -22.68 -17.75
CA LEU A 634 -23.67 -24.02 -17.63
C LEU A 634 -24.69 -25.11 -17.24
N GLU A 635 -25.76 -24.73 -16.52
CA GLU A 635 -26.82 -25.65 -16.07
C GLU A 635 -27.90 -25.90 -17.17
N ASN A 636 -28.17 -24.87 -18.02
CA ASN A 636 -29.26 -24.91 -19.01
C ASN A 636 -28.65 -24.81 -20.42
N ASP A 637 -28.64 -25.94 -21.13
CA ASP A 637 -28.14 -26.02 -22.50
C ASP A 637 -29.07 -25.31 -23.50
N VAL A 638 -28.55 -24.35 -24.30
CA VAL A 638 -28.98 -23.90 -25.64
C VAL A 638 -30.18 -22.93 -25.84
N GLU A 639 -31.17 -22.75 -24.94
CA GLU A 639 -32.27 -21.76 -25.17
C GLU A 639 -32.30 -20.56 -24.22
N TYR A 640 -31.13 -20.23 -23.67
CA TYR A 640 -31.02 -19.21 -22.60
C TYR A 640 -31.63 -17.84 -22.96
N THR A 641 -31.52 -17.41 -24.24
CA THR A 641 -31.92 -16.06 -24.66
C THR A 641 -33.42 -15.83 -24.68
N THR A 642 -34.18 -16.73 -25.34
CA THR A 642 -35.65 -16.60 -25.48
C THR A 642 -36.35 -16.83 -24.14
N GLN A 643 -35.87 -17.79 -23.36
CA GLN A 643 -36.40 -18.09 -22.04
C GLN A 643 -36.12 -16.97 -21.02
N ALA A 644 -34.97 -16.36 -21.10
CA ALA A 644 -34.59 -15.21 -20.22
C ALA A 644 -35.50 -14.00 -20.50
N ILE A 645 -35.76 -13.66 -21.77
CA ILE A 645 -36.68 -12.58 -22.15
C ILE A 645 -38.10 -12.85 -21.62
N SER A 646 -38.61 -14.03 -21.83
CA SER A 646 -39.95 -14.38 -21.38
C SER A 646 -40.08 -14.35 -19.86
N THR A 647 -39.06 -14.80 -19.14
CA THR A 647 -39.01 -14.76 -17.68
C THR A 647 -38.96 -13.31 -17.17
N ARG A 648 -38.08 -12.45 -17.74
CA ARG A 648 -37.99 -11.05 -17.37
C ARG A 648 -39.30 -10.29 -17.61
N LYS A 649 -39.95 -10.51 -18.76
CA LYS A 649 -41.29 -9.95 -19.06
C LYS A 649 -42.32 -10.38 -18.04
N LYS A 650 -42.40 -11.68 -17.74
CA LYS A 650 -43.32 -12.24 -16.75
C LYS A 650 -43.11 -11.68 -15.36
N ASP A 651 -41.84 -11.67 -14.89
CA ASP A 651 -41.52 -11.18 -13.55
C ASP A 651 -41.77 -9.66 -13.43
N ALA A 652 -41.49 -8.89 -14.49
CA ALA A 652 -41.80 -7.47 -14.55
C ALA A 652 -43.33 -7.23 -14.53
N SER A 653 -44.10 -8.02 -15.24
CA SER A 653 -45.59 -7.99 -15.23
C SER A 653 -46.14 -8.26 -13.84
N ILE A 654 -45.58 -9.23 -13.11
CA ILE A 654 -45.97 -9.51 -11.72
C ILE A 654 -45.72 -8.27 -10.82
N LYS A 655 -44.53 -7.69 -10.92
CA LYS A 655 -44.20 -6.48 -10.17
C LYS A 655 -45.10 -5.30 -10.51
N LEU A 656 -45.41 -5.09 -11.79
CA LEU A 656 -46.31 -4.01 -12.26
C LEU A 656 -47.75 -4.21 -11.79
N SER A 657 -48.25 -5.43 -11.79
CA SER A 657 -49.58 -5.79 -11.29
C SER A 657 -49.70 -5.53 -9.78
N THR A 658 -48.63 -5.79 -9.00
CA THR A 658 -48.61 -5.52 -7.55
C THR A 658 -48.81 -4.05 -7.21
N ILE A 659 -48.36 -3.14 -8.09
CA ILE A 659 -48.56 -1.69 -7.95
C ILE A 659 -49.82 -1.16 -8.67
N GLY A 660 -50.69 -2.04 -9.17
CA GLY A 660 -51.95 -1.72 -9.77
C GLY A 660 -51.90 -1.27 -11.25
N LEU A 661 -50.76 -1.43 -11.93
CA LEU A 661 -50.68 -1.10 -13.36
C LEU A 661 -51.27 -2.25 -14.21
N LYS A 662 -52.26 -1.87 -15.07
CA LYS A 662 -52.89 -2.89 -15.96
C LYS A 662 -52.00 -3.23 -17.15
N ALA A 663 -52.00 -4.47 -17.59
CA ALA A 663 -51.18 -4.99 -18.70
C ALA A 663 -51.27 -4.11 -19.96
N ILE A 664 -52.53 -3.81 -20.39
CA ILE A 664 -52.82 -2.97 -21.56
C ILE A 664 -52.06 -1.64 -21.58
N SER A 665 -51.77 -1.07 -20.40
CA SER A 665 -51.15 0.24 -20.31
C SER A 665 -49.61 0.20 -20.61
N TYR A 666 -48.89 -0.85 -20.21
CA TYR A 666 -47.46 -0.91 -20.43
C TYR A 666 -47.08 -1.80 -21.64
N GLU A 667 -47.98 -2.64 -22.14
CA GLU A 667 -47.72 -3.44 -23.36
C GLU A 667 -47.51 -2.54 -24.57
N MET A 668 -48.31 -1.47 -24.72
CA MET A 668 -48.08 -0.45 -25.76
C MET A 668 -46.69 0.20 -25.70
N LEU A 669 -46.15 0.36 -24.52
CA LEU A 669 -44.77 0.86 -24.32
C LEU A 669 -43.76 -0.24 -24.71
N TRP A 670 -43.99 -1.48 -24.30
CA TRP A 670 -43.11 -2.60 -24.58
C TRP A 670 -43.02 -2.92 -26.08
N ASP A 671 -44.10 -2.75 -26.83
CA ASP A 671 -44.09 -2.91 -28.29
C ASP A 671 -43.21 -1.89 -28.99
N LYS A 672 -43.02 -0.71 -28.41
CA LYS A 672 -42.14 0.35 -28.91
C LYS A 672 -40.68 0.17 -28.47
N PHE A 673 -40.44 -0.66 -27.48
CA PHE A 673 -39.09 -0.92 -27.00
C PHE A 673 -38.39 -2.06 -27.71
N GLY A 674 -39.15 -3.02 -28.31
CA GLY A 674 -38.56 -4.15 -29.00
C GLY A 674 -37.94 -5.22 -28.09
N GLU A 675 -37.53 -6.36 -28.67
CA GLU A 675 -36.98 -7.48 -27.89
C GLU A 675 -35.61 -7.21 -27.27
N HIS A 676 -34.75 -6.46 -27.96
CA HIS A 676 -33.41 -6.10 -27.49
C HIS A 676 -33.42 -5.32 -26.17
N TYR A 677 -34.48 -4.59 -25.90
CA TYR A 677 -34.67 -3.90 -24.62
C TYR A 677 -34.72 -4.90 -23.45
N PHE A 678 -35.48 -5.99 -23.58
CA PHE A 678 -35.67 -7.00 -22.54
C PHE A 678 -34.42 -7.87 -22.32
N MET A 679 -33.55 -7.94 -23.31
CA MET A 679 -32.23 -8.55 -23.14
C MET A 679 -31.31 -7.67 -22.27
N ARG A 680 -31.42 -6.35 -22.41
CA ARG A 680 -30.47 -5.39 -21.87
C ARG A 680 -30.78 -4.90 -20.46
N TYR A 681 -32.08 -4.89 -20.11
CA TYR A 681 -32.51 -4.38 -18.82
C TYR A 681 -33.01 -5.51 -17.91
N GLU A 682 -32.70 -5.36 -16.61
CA GLU A 682 -33.16 -6.30 -15.60
C GLU A 682 -34.61 -6.08 -15.22
N THR A 683 -35.27 -7.09 -14.63
CA THR A 683 -36.65 -7.05 -14.20
C THR A 683 -37.03 -5.80 -13.40
N ASP A 684 -36.16 -5.38 -12.50
CA ASP A 684 -36.36 -4.16 -11.68
C ASP A 684 -36.27 -2.88 -12.48
N GLU A 685 -35.38 -2.83 -13.47
CA GLU A 685 -35.28 -1.69 -14.40
C GLU A 685 -36.49 -1.63 -15.31
N ILE A 686 -36.88 -2.76 -15.88
CA ILE A 686 -38.09 -2.88 -16.76
C ILE A 686 -39.33 -2.39 -16.02
N SER A 687 -39.53 -2.86 -14.78
CA SER A 687 -40.66 -2.45 -13.96
C SER A 687 -40.62 -0.95 -13.62
N TRP A 688 -39.44 -0.42 -13.32
CA TRP A 688 -39.26 0.99 -13.01
C TRP A 688 -39.50 1.88 -14.24
N HIS A 689 -38.91 1.54 -15.39
CA HIS A 689 -39.12 2.24 -16.66
C HIS A 689 -40.60 2.19 -17.06
N SER A 690 -41.25 1.04 -17.02
CA SER A 690 -42.65 0.88 -17.39
C SER A 690 -43.57 1.74 -16.51
N ARG A 691 -43.36 1.73 -15.19
CA ARG A 691 -44.12 2.58 -14.24
C ARG A 691 -44.04 4.06 -14.56
N LEU A 692 -42.85 4.54 -14.92
CA LEU A 692 -42.60 5.98 -15.12
C LEU A 692 -42.95 6.46 -16.52
N LEU A 693 -42.74 5.60 -17.55
CA LEU A 693 -42.85 6.01 -18.95
C LEU A 693 -44.20 5.69 -19.61
N THR A 694 -45.02 4.80 -19.01
CA THR A 694 -46.37 4.51 -19.54
C THR A 694 -47.19 5.76 -19.81
N PRO A 695 -47.27 6.76 -18.92
CA PRO A 695 -48.04 7.97 -19.21
C PRO A 695 -47.28 8.97 -20.11
N HIS A 696 -46.04 8.69 -20.50
CA HIS A 696 -45.13 9.62 -21.15
C HIS A 696 -44.51 9.12 -22.45
N LEU A 697 -45.17 8.19 -23.13
CA LEU A 697 -44.66 7.52 -24.35
C LEU A 697 -44.14 8.55 -25.40
N HIS A 698 -44.84 9.64 -25.58
CA HIS A 698 -44.54 10.72 -26.54
C HIS A 698 -44.11 12.03 -25.86
N ALA A 699 -43.27 11.93 -24.82
CA ALA A 699 -42.87 13.13 -24.06
C ALA A 699 -42.16 14.16 -24.94
N SER A 700 -42.58 15.40 -24.88
CA SER A 700 -41.99 16.52 -25.62
C SER A 700 -40.76 17.11 -24.89
N LYS A 701 -40.64 16.90 -23.59
CA LYS A 701 -39.56 17.37 -22.73
C LYS A 701 -38.74 16.18 -22.19
N PRO A 702 -37.44 16.38 -21.87
CA PRO A 702 -36.66 15.34 -21.24
C PRO A 702 -37.25 14.87 -19.92
N ILE A 703 -37.42 13.58 -19.74
CA ILE A 703 -37.80 12.96 -18.48
C ILE A 703 -36.53 12.42 -17.83
N VAL A 704 -36.14 12.98 -16.70
CA VAL A 704 -35.01 12.52 -15.88
C VAL A 704 -35.55 12.03 -14.57
N ARG A 705 -35.21 10.80 -14.18
CA ARG A 705 -35.58 10.21 -12.90
C ARG A 705 -34.38 9.56 -12.27
N ALA A 706 -34.20 9.81 -10.99
CA ALA A 706 -33.09 9.29 -10.21
C ALA A 706 -33.61 8.48 -9.01
N ARG A 707 -32.96 7.36 -8.72
CA ARG A 707 -33.22 6.57 -7.53
C ARG A 707 -31.92 6.03 -6.97
N LEU A 708 -31.92 5.65 -5.70
CA LEU A 708 -30.86 4.79 -5.21
C LEU A 708 -30.93 3.47 -5.96
N SER A 709 -29.79 2.97 -6.40
CA SER A 709 -29.72 1.66 -7.03
C SER A 709 -30.29 0.60 -6.07
N PRO A 710 -31.19 -0.28 -6.55
CA PRO A 710 -31.75 -1.34 -5.71
C PRO A 710 -30.70 -2.20 -5.00
N ASN A 711 -29.50 -2.26 -5.55
CA ASN A 711 -28.38 -3.05 -5.06
C ASN A 711 -27.41 -2.25 -4.16
N GLY A 712 -27.71 -0.96 -3.90
CA GLY A 712 -26.90 -0.10 -3.02
C GLY A 712 -25.56 0.34 -3.59
N ASP A 713 -25.33 0.20 -4.89
CA ASP A 713 -24.05 0.47 -5.55
C ASP A 713 -23.88 1.88 -6.13
N GLY A 714 -24.88 2.75 -5.94
CA GLY A 714 -24.84 4.15 -6.42
C GLY A 714 -26.22 4.73 -6.66
N ILE A 715 -26.25 5.81 -7.46
CA ILE A 715 -27.49 6.44 -7.95
C ILE A 715 -27.77 5.94 -9.36
N GLN A 716 -28.95 5.38 -9.58
CA GLN A 716 -29.43 5.03 -10.91
C GLN A 716 -30.23 6.20 -11.48
N VAL A 717 -29.81 6.67 -12.66
CA VAL A 717 -30.43 7.82 -13.36
C VAL A 717 -30.96 7.34 -14.70
N MET A 718 -32.29 7.47 -14.92
CA MET A 718 -32.96 7.20 -16.17
C MET A 718 -33.23 8.51 -16.91
N ILE A 719 -32.97 8.53 -18.20
CA ILE A 719 -33.25 9.64 -19.09
C ILE A 719 -34.06 9.11 -20.27
N TYR A 720 -35.24 9.73 -20.53
CA TYR A 720 -36.09 9.40 -21.66
C TYR A 720 -36.47 10.67 -22.41
N MET A 721 -36.09 10.76 -23.69
CA MET A 721 -36.36 11.94 -24.53
C MET A 721 -36.18 11.59 -26.02
N LYS A 722 -36.57 12.49 -26.94
CA LYS A 722 -36.27 12.36 -28.35
C LYS A 722 -34.75 12.24 -28.55
N LEU A 723 -34.33 11.34 -29.42
CA LEU A 723 -32.91 11.09 -29.70
C LEU A 723 -32.23 12.38 -30.18
N GLN A 724 -31.10 12.72 -29.59
CA GLN A 724 -30.24 13.81 -30.01
C GLN A 724 -28.76 13.41 -29.96
N ASN A 725 -27.95 13.90 -30.87
CA ASN A 725 -26.56 13.44 -31.07
C ASN A 725 -25.61 13.79 -29.92
N ASP A 726 -25.85 14.91 -29.23
CA ASP A 726 -24.98 15.42 -28.17
C ASP A 726 -25.41 14.97 -26.75
N LEU A 727 -26.38 14.04 -26.68
CA LEU A 727 -26.98 13.61 -25.42
C LEU A 727 -25.93 13.05 -24.45
N PHE A 728 -25.10 12.12 -24.91
CA PHE A 728 -24.08 11.50 -24.06
C PHE A 728 -23.03 12.52 -23.57
N ALA A 729 -22.59 13.41 -24.46
CA ALA A 729 -21.64 14.45 -24.12
C ALA A 729 -22.19 15.44 -23.06
N ARG A 730 -23.49 15.81 -23.16
CA ARG A 730 -24.16 16.67 -22.14
C ARG A 730 -24.20 15.99 -20.77
N ILE A 731 -24.54 14.71 -20.75
CA ILE A 731 -24.64 13.93 -19.52
C ILE A 731 -23.26 13.78 -18.86
N CYS A 732 -22.24 13.43 -19.62
CA CYS A 732 -20.86 13.32 -19.11
C CYS A 732 -20.37 14.64 -18.54
N ASN A 733 -20.56 15.76 -19.27
CA ASN A 733 -20.20 17.09 -18.78
C ASN A 733 -20.94 17.47 -17.46
N PHE A 734 -22.20 17.12 -17.35
CA PHE A 734 -22.97 17.40 -16.14
C PHE A 734 -22.39 16.68 -14.91
N PHE A 735 -22.12 15.37 -15.01
CA PHE A 735 -21.60 14.61 -13.89
C PHE A 735 -20.13 14.93 -13.57
N ASP A 736 -19.31 15.21 -14.57
CA ASP A 736 -17.93 15.69 -14.37
C ASP A 736 -17.90 16.98 -13.53
N ARG A 737 -18.78 17.93 -13.84
CA ARG A 737 -18.89 19.21 -13.09
C ARG A 737 -19.38 19.04 -11.66
N MET A 738 -20.16 18.00 -11.41
CA MET A 738 -20.59 17.61 -10.08
C MET A 738 -19.52 16.81 -9.31
N SER A 739 -18.39 16.49 -9.94
CA SER A 739 -17.37 15.61 -9.38
C SER A 739 -17.88 14.20 -9.06
N TYR A 740 -18.78 13.66 -9.87
CA TYR A 740 -19.27 12.30 -9.81
C TYR A 740 -18.78 11.49 -11.00
N CYS A 741 -18.55 10.20 -10.78
CA CYS A 741 -18.13 9.25 -11.82
C CYS A 741 -19.36 8.49 -12.37
N ILE A 742 -19.37 8.28 -13.70
CA ILE A 742 -20.31 7.35 -14.33
C ILE A 742 -19.64 5.97 -14.29
N GLY A 743 -20.21 4.99 -13.59
CA GLY A 743 -19.70 3.62 -13.55
C GLY A 743 -20.19 2.77 -14.73
N GLU A 744 -21.45 2.97 -15.15
CA GLU A 744 -22.07 2.26 -16.27
C GLU A 744 -23.05 3.17 -17.00
N ALA A 745 -23.10 3.08 -18.30
CA ALA A 745 -24.10 3.72 -19.13
C ALA A 745 -24.73 2.72 -20.10
N LYS A 746 -26.01 2.43 -19.94
CA LYS A 746 -26.82 1.68 -20.88
C LYS A 746 -27.54 2.68 -21.79
N ILE A 747 -27.18 2.69 -23.06
CA ILE A 747 -27.73 3.61 -24.07
C ILE A 747 -28.66 2.81 -24.99
N TYR A 748 -29.92 3.15 -25.05
CA TYR A 748 -30.92 2.43 -25.85
C TYR A 748 -31.76 3.41 -26.69
N THR A 749 -31.89 3.10 -27.97
CA THR A 749 -32.79 3.82 -28.86
C THR A 749 -34.01 2.97 -29.15
N THR A 750 -35.18 3.48 -28.86
CA THR A 750 -36.44 2.81 -29.08
C THR A 750 -36.88 2.89 -30.55
N ASP A 751 -37.73 1.97 -31.00
CA ASP A 751 -38.21 1.91 -32.39
C ASP A 751 -38.96 3.17 -32.88
N HIS A 752 -39.46 4.00 -31.95
CA HIS A 752 -40.14 5.26 -32.27
C HIS A 752 -39.25 6.50 -32.12
N GLY A 753 -37.88 6.32 -32.04
CA GLY A 753 -36.92 7.40 -32.11
C GLY A 753 -36.67 8.15 -30.80
N TYR A 754 -36.91 7.51 -29.66
CA TYR A 754 -36.57 8.04 -28.34
C TYR A 754 -35.32 7.36 -27.78
N ALA A 755 -34.50 8.12 -27.10
CA ALA A 755 -33.42 7.60 -26.29
C ALA A 755 -33.92 7.22 -24.91
N LEU A 756 -33.66 6.01 -24.46
CA LEU A 756 -33.84 5.53 -23.10
C LEU A 756 -32.49 5.16 -22.52
N ASN A 757 -31.88 6.07 -21.79
CA ASN A 757 -30.55 5.89 -21.26
C ASN A 757 -30.59 5.71 -19.75
N THR A 758 -29.85 4.76 -19.22
CA THR A 758 -29.74 4.50 -17.79
C THR A 758 -28.28 4.52 -17.36
N PHE A 759 -27.99 5.31 -16.34
CA PHE A 759 -26.65 5.52 -15.82
C PHE A 759 -26.56 5.07 -14.36
N ILE A 760 -25.43 4.47 -14.00
CA ILE A 760 -25.07 4.25 -12.59
C ILE A 760 -23.99 5.29 -12.24
N ILE A 761 -24.31 6.14 -11.27
CA ILE A 761 -23.46 7.24 -10.82
C ILE A 761 -22.87 6.90 -9.47
N LEU A 762 -21.57 7.07 -9.35
CA LEU A 762 -20.77 6.81 -8.16
C LEU A 762 -20.12 8.12 -7.67
N ASP A 763 -19.75 8.21 -6.40
CA ASP A 763 -18.88 9.29 -5.93
C ASP A 763 -17.45 9.13 -6.47
N ASN A 764 -16.59 10.13 -6.25
CA ASN A 764 -15.17 10.06 -6.69
C ASN A 764 -14.36 8.95 -6.03
N SER A 765 -14.84 8.38 -4.93
CA SER A 765 -14.23 7.21 -4.28
C SER A 765 -14.80 5.89 -4.80
N GLY A 766 -15.78 5.93 -5.70
CA GLY A 766 -16.48 4.76 -6.22
C GLY A 766 -17.45 4.13 -5.24
N ASN A 767 -17.84 4.84 -4.20
CA ASN A 767 -18.79 4.39 -3.18
C ASN A 767 -20.23 4.82 -3.49
N ALA A 768 -21.21 4.15 -2.85
CA ALA A 768 -22.61 4.52 -2.95
C ALA A 768 -22.89 5.88 -2.31
N VAL A 769 -23.62 6.73 -3.02
CA VAL A 769 -24.00 8.09 -2.54
C VAL A 769 -25.38 8.03 -1.89
N SER A 770 -25.50 8.56 -0.71
CA SER A 770 -26.76 8.62 0.06
C SER A 770 -27.15 10.05 0.38
N TYR A 771 -27.97 10.69 -0.49
CA TYR A 771 -28.49 12.03 -0.20
C TYR A 771 -29.83 12.26 -0.91
N ASN A 772 -30.95 12.33 -0.16
CA ASN A 772 -32.30 12.55 -0.74
C ASN A 772 -32.43 13.85 -1.54
N GLY A 773 -31.75 14.92 -1.13
CA GLY A 773 -31.72 16.18 -1.85
C GLY A 773 -31.01 16.11 -3.20
N LEU A 774 -30.01 15.24 -3.32
CA LEU A 774 -29.20 15.04 -4.53
C LEU A 774 -30.03 14.42 -5.67
N LEU A 775 -30.91 13.46 -5.39
CA LEU A 775 -31.76 12.81 -6.42
C LEU A 775 -32.62 13.88 -7.12
N LYS A 776 -33.28 14.68 -6.35
CA LYS A 776 -34.13 15.77 -6.88
C LYS A 776 -33.34 16.85 -7.62
N PHE A 777 -32.17 17.16 -7.14
CA PHE A 777 -31.21 18.05 -7.82
C PHE A 777 -30.84 17.53 -9.19
N ILE A 778 -30.40 16.25 -9.27
CA ILE A 778 -30.03 15.58 -10.54
C ILE A 778 -31.23 15.62 -11.50
N GLU A 779 -32.45 15.24 -11.05
CA GLU A 779 -33.63 15.23 -11.91
C GLU A 779 -33.93 16.60 -12.51
N THR A 780 -33.79 17.64 -11.70
CA THR A 780 -34.16 19.01 -12.11
C THR A 780 -33.08 19.65 -12.97
N GLU A 781 -31.85 19.62 -12.53
CA GLU A 781 -30.75 20.34 -13.20
C GLU A 781 -30.29 19.62 -14.48
N LEU A 782 -30.27 18.29 -14.47
CA LEU A 782 -29.92 17.54 -15.69
C LEU A 782 -31.01 17.74 -16.75
N ALA A 783 -32.32 17.73 -16.40
CA ALA A 783 -33.37 17.98 -17.36
C ALA A 783 -33.26 19.37 -18.02
N LYS A 784 -32.86 20.39 -17.29
CA LYS A 784 -32.55 21.72 -17.85
C LYS A 784 -31.38 21.72 -18.82
N LYS A 785 -30.29 20.99 -18.49
CA LYS A 785 -29.09 20.90 -19.33
C LYS A 785 -29.31 20.10 -20.60
N LEU A 786 -30.30 19.21 -20.60
CA LEU A 786 -30.68 18.40 -21.78
C LEU A 786 -31.58 19.17 -22.75
N ASP A 787 -32.05 20.34 -22.39
CA ASP A 787 -32.85 21.15 -23.30
C ASP A 787 -31.97 21.67 -24.45
N LEU A 788 -32.45 21.53 -25.70
CA LEU A 788 -31.75 21.96 -26.92
C LEU A 788 -31.47 23.48 -26.99
N SER A 789 -32.20 24.26 -26.21
CA SER A 789 -31.96 25.71 -26.10
C SER A 789 -30.64 26.05 -25.37
N THR A 790 -30.05 25.10 -24.66
CA THR A 790 -28.77 25.30 -23.96
C THR A 790 -27.60 24.89 -24.85
N SER A 791 -26.52 25.69 -24.91
CA SER A 791 -25.31 25.34 -25.64
C SER A 791 -24.57 24.16 -24.94
N LEU A 792 -23.89 23.31 -25.73
CA LEU A 792 -23.03 22.26 -25.19
C LEU A 792 -21.81 22.91 -24.49
N GLU A 793 -21.65 22.68 -23.22
CA GLU A 793 -20.53 23.23 -22.44
C GLU A 793 -19.20 22.53 -22.79
N GLN A 794 -18.07 23.24 -22.64
CA GLN A 794 -16.75 22.66 -22.84
C GLN A 794 -16.42 21.68 -21.70
N PRO A 795 -15.71 20.56 -22.00
CA PRO A 795 -15.20 19.65 -21.00
C PRO A 795 -14.31 20.36 -19.96
N LEU A 796 -14.32 19.87 -18.75
CA LEU A 796 -13.45 20.41 -17.71
C LEU A 796 -11.98 20.16 -18.01
N ASN A 797 -11.14 21.21 -17.87
CA ASN A 797 -9.70 21.09 -17.85
C ASN A 797 -9.22 21.24 -16.39
N GLY A 798 -9.29 20.15 -15.63
CA GLY A 798 -8.83 20.12 -14.23
C GLY A 798 -7.33 19.92 -14.09
N ARG A 799 -6.78 20.25 -12.90
CA ARG A 799 -5.39 19.93 -12.57
C ARG A 799 -5.23 18.40 -12.43
N MET A 800 -4.30 17.82 -13.17
CA MET A 800 -3.91 16.43 -13.01
C MET A 800 -3.36 16.18 -11.61
N SER A 801 -3.63 15.00 -11.05
CA SER A 801 -3.00 14.56 -9.80
C SER A 801 -1.47 14.56 -9.96
N ARG A 802 -0.75 14.74 -8.86
CA ARG A 802 0.72 14.72 -8.88
C ARG A 802 1.25 13.37 -9.40
N GLN A 803 0.57 12.28 -9.08
CA GLN A 803 0.94 10.92 -9.51
C GLN A 803 0.82 10.75 -11.02
N ILE A 804 -0.24 11.27 -11.64
CA ILE A 804 -0.45 11.22 -13.10
C ILE A 804 0.65 12.01 -13.85
N LYS A 805 1.09 13.16 -13.33
CA LYS A 805 2.15 13.97 -13.96
C LYS A 805 3.50 13.27 -14.03
N LEU A 806 3.76 12.35 -13.11
CA LEU A 806 5.09 11.78 -12.85
C LEU A 806 5.29 10.38 -13.40
N VAL A 807 4.20 9.69 -13.65
CA VAL A 807 4.18 8.41 -14.36
C VAL A 807 3.32 8.59 -15.60
N PRO A 808 3.85 9.26 -16.67
CA PRO A 808 3.10 9.39 -17.90
C PRO A 808 2.77 7.99 -18.42
N PHE A 809 1.49 7.69 -18.46
CA PHE A 809 0.97 6.47 -19.05
C PHE A 809 0.65 6.77 -20.50
N GLU A 810 1.34 6.09 -21.43
CA GLU A 810 0.95 6.15 -22.83
C GLU A 810 -0.45 5.59 -22.99
N ALA A 811 -1.36 6.41 -23.49
CA ALA A 811 -2.72 6.00 -23.76
C ALA A 811 -2.73 4.80 -24.72
N LYS A 812 -3.50 3.76 -24.38
CA LYS A 812 -3.67 2.60 -25.26
C LYS A 812 -5.12 2.59 -25.74
N ILE A 813 -5.28 2.64 -27.03
CA ILE A 813 -6.58 2.63 -27.69
C ILE A 813 -6.65 1.41 -28.62
N ASN A 814 -7.61 0.53 -28.34
CA ASN A 814 -7.88 -0.64 -29.15
C ASN A 814 -9.30 -0.57 -29.67
N ILE A 815 -9.50 -0.81 -30.95
CA ILE A 815 -10.83 -0.93 -31.57
C ILE A 815 -10.84 -2.26 -32.31
N PHE A 816 -11.80 -3.12 -31.97
CA PHE A 816 -11.95 -4.42 -32.61
C PHE A 816 -13.43 -4.75 -32.81
N GLU A 817 -13.71 -5.50 -33.86
CA GLU A 817 -15.05 -5.93 -34.24
C GLU A 817 -15.56 -6.98 -33.26
N VAL A 818 -16.80 -6.82 -32.79
CA VAL A 818 -17.48 -7.74 -31.86
C VAL A 818 -18.62 -8.46 -32.56
N ALA A 819 -19.36 -7.75 -33.43
CA ALA A 819 -20.41 -8.26 -34.31
C ALA A 819 -20.36 -7.53 -35.65
N ASP A 820 -21.10 -7.97 -36.63
CA ASP A 820 -21.04 -7.49 -38.04
C ASP A 820 -21.11 -5.96 -38.22
N ASP A 821 -21.76 -5.27 -37.29
CA ASP A 821 -21.96 -3.81 -37.34
C ASP A 821 -21.46 -3.07 -36.09
N THR A 822 -20.99 -3.80 -35.09
CA THR A 822 -20.54 -3.21 -33.81
C THR A 822 -19.07 -3.46 -33.52
N HIS A 823 -18.45 -2.46 -32.89
CA HIS A 823 -17.04 -2.49 -32.48
C HIS A 823 -16.93 -2.20 -30.99
N GLN A 824 -15.97 -2.82 -30.35
CA GLN A 824 -15.56 -2.45 -29.01
C GLN A 824 -14.36 -1.52 -29.09
N LEU A 825 -14.49 -0.35 -28.43
CA LEU A 825 -13.43 0.64 -28.24
C LEU A 825 -12.98 0.56 -26.78
N ASP A 826 -11.77 0.07 -26.55
CA ASP A 826 -11.14 0.04 -25.25
C ASP A 826 -10.12 1.18 -25.16
N ILE A 827 -10.28 2.05 -24.17
CA ILE A 827 -9.39 3.17 -23.88
C ILE A 827 -8.77 2.94 -22.51
N SER A 828 -7.45 2.99 -22.48
CA SER A 828 -6.67 2.90 -21.25
C SER A 828 -5.80 4.15 -21.18
N ALA A 829 -6.14 5.07 -20.29
CA ALA A 829 -5.50 6.38 -20.17
C ALA A 829 -5.33 6.83 -18.71
N SER A 830 -4.54 7.88 -18.49
CA SER A 830 -4.50 8.54 -17.18
C SER A 830 -5.85 9.15 -16.84
N ASP A 831 -6.37 8.92 -15.63
CA ASP A 831 -7.63 9.54 -15.19
C ASP A 831 -7.44 11.04 -14.98
N LYS A 832 -8.11 11.81 -15.84
CA LYS A 832 -8.07 13.29 -15.85
C LYS A 832 -9.48 13.83 -15.74
N PRO A 833 -9.72 14.90 -14.97
CA PRO A 833 -11.03 15.56 -14.97
C PRO A 833 -11.45 15.95 -16.39
N GLY A 834 -12.67 15.61 -16.78
CA GLY A 834 -13.21 15.85 -18.11
C GLY A 834 -12.84 14.80 -19.18
N LEU A 835 -12.14 13.72 -18.82
CA LEU A 835 -11.74 12.67 -19.78
C LEU A 835 -12.92 12.07 -20.53
N LEU A 836 -13.94 11.61 -19.79
CA LEU A 836 -15.13 10.99 -20.37
C LEU A 836 -15.95 11.96 -21.24
N ALA A 837 -16.05 13.22 -20.81
CA ALA A 837 -16.73 14.27 -21.58
C ALA A 837 -15.99 14.59 -22.91
N LYS A 838 -14.64 14.53 -22.92
CA LYS A 838 -13.83 14.66 -24.15
C LYS A 838 -14.04 13.49 -25.09
N ILE A 839 -13.99 12.25 -24.58
CA ILE A 839 -14.25 11.04 -25.36
C ILE A 839 -15.65 11.10 -25.96
N ALA A 840 -16.67 11.43 -25.17
CA ALA A 840 -18.06 11.56 -25.63
C ALA A 840 -18.19 12.59 -26.78
N ARG A 841 -17.46 13.70 -26.70
CA ARG A 841 -17.45 14.72 -27.76
C ARG A 841 -16.78 14.23 -29.03
N ILE A 842 -15.64 13.54 -28.91
CA ILE A 842 -14.97 12.95 -30.07
C ILE A 842 -15.89 11.93 -30.79
N LEU A 843 -16.57 11.07 -30.03
CA LEU A 843 -17.54 10.12 -30.59
C LEU A 843 -18.65 10.87 -31.36
N MET A 844 -19.18 11.94 -30.79
CA MET A 844 -20.18 12.79 -31.43
C MET A 844 -19.65 13.42 -32.73
N ASP A 845 -18.45 14.04 -32.68
CA ASP A 845 -17.84 14.77 -33.82
C ASP A 845 -17.47 13.83 -35.00
N HIS A 846 -17.25 12.53 -34.69
CA HIS A 846 -16.97 11.48 -35.69
C HIS A 846 -18.21 10.69 -36.13
N ASP A 847 -19.42 11.14 -35.75
CA ASP A 847 -20.69 10.48 -36.08
C ASP A 847 -20.74 8.98 -35.64
N ILE A 848 -20.32 8.73 -34.40
CA ILE A 848 -20.31 7.41 -33.78
C ILE A 848 -21.54 7.25 -32.87
N ASP A 849 -22.30 6.18 -33.09
CA ASP A 849 -23.39 5.75 -32.22
C ASP A 849 -22.84 4.90 -31.06
N LEU A 850 -23.26 5.24 -29.84
CA LEU A 850 -22.85 4.56 -28.62
C LEU A 850 -24.01 3.68 -28.10
N TYR A 851 -23.74 2.44 -27.75
CA TYR A 851 -24.72 1.49 -27.20
C TYR A 851 -24.49 1.22 -25.72
N ASN A 852 -23.24 1.04 -25.35
CA ASN A 852 -22.86 0.75 -23.96
C ASN A 852 -21.55 1.45 -23.63
N ALA A 853 -21.43 1.91 -22.41
CA ALA A 853 -20.15 2.36 -21.87
C ALA A 853 -19.96 1.78 -20.47
N LYS A 854 -18.80 1.21 -20.24
CA LYS A 854 -18.32 0.81 -18.91
C LYS A 854 -17.11 1.62 -18.56
N ILE A 855 -17.23 2.38 -17.51
CA ILE A 855 -16.23 3.32 -17.05
C ILE A 855 -15.61 2.74 -15.78
N ASN A 856 -14.31 2.53 -15.80
CA ASN A 856 -13.62 1.91 -14.69
C ASN A 856 -12.36 2.70 -14.34
N THR A 857 -12.40 3.42 -13.23
CA THR A 857 -11.22 4.09 -12.70
C THR A 857 -10.51 3.18 -11.69
N MET A 858 -9.24 2.91 -11.95
CA MET A 858 -8.35 2.16 -11.08
C MET A 858 -7.21 3.06 -10.58
N GLY A 859 -7.36 3.64 -9.39
CA GLY A 859 -6.41 4.63 -8.90
C GLY A 859 -6.38 5.86 -9.80
N ASP A 860 -5.23 6.17 -10.41
CA ASP A 860 -5.06 7.31 -11.32
C ASP A 860 -5.17 6.92 -12.82
N ARG A 861 -5.76 5.76 -13.13
CA ARG A 861 -5.95 5.26 -14.51
C ARG A 861 -7.40 4.98 -14.79
N ALA A 862 -7.89 5.47 -15.92
CA ALA A 862 -9.17 5.11 -16.52
C ALA A 862 -8.99 3.93 -17.49
N GLU A 863 -9.83 2.91 -17.36
CA GLU A 863 -9.98 1.79 -18.28
C GLU A 863 -11.42 1.74 -18.75
N ASP A 864 -11.71 2.44 -19.83
CA ASP A 864 -13.05 2.63 -20.33
C ASP A 864 -13.29 1.76 -21.54
N SER A 865 -14.47 1.14 -21.62
CA SER A 865 -14.86 0.27 -22.70
C SER A 865 -16.20 0.74 -23.28
N PHE A 866 -16.25 0.96 -24.58
CA PHE A 866 -17.40 1.49 -25.28
C PHE A 866 -17.81 0.50 -26.37
N LEU A 867 -19.10 0.18 -26.45
CA LEU A 867 -19.68 -0.55 -27.59
C LEU A 867 -20.23 0.47 -28.57
N ILE A 868 -19.65 0.53 -29.77
CA ILE A 868 -19.87 1.59 -30.74
C ILE A 868 -20.19 1.05 -32.15
N SER A 869 -20.88 1.85 -32.97
CA SER A 869 -21.01 1.64 -34.42
C SER A 869 -20.98 2.96 -35.18
N GLY A 870 -20.95 2.92 -36.49
CA GLY A 870 -21.29 4.07 -37.32
C GLY A 870 -22.78 4.41 -37.23
N ARG A 871 -23.18 5.63 -37.64
CA ARG A 871 -24.58 6.04 -37.61
C ARG A 871 -25.51 5.02 -38.25
N LYS A 872 -26.67 4.80 -37.66
CA LYS A 872 -27.73 3.88 -38.11
C LYS A 872 -27.19 2.45 -38.27
N HIS A 873 -26.44 1.95 -37.34
CA HIS A 873 -25.87 0.59 -37.38
C HIS A 873 -24.95 0.30 -38.57
N GLN A 874 -24.25 1.31 -39.08
CA GLN A 874 -23.28 1.09 -40.15
C GLN A 874 -21.96 0.59 -39.59
N LYS A 875 -21.38 -0.43 -40.23
CA LYS A 875 -20.02 -0.91 -39.94
C LYS A 875 -19.01 0.21 -40.11
N LEU A 876 -18.09 0.36 -39.19
CA LEU A 876 -17.00 1.32 -39.28
C LEU A 876 -15.95 0.83 -40.30
N SER A 877 -15.63 1.67 -41.29
CA SER A 877 -14.53 1.38 -42.20
C SER A 877 -13.17 1.53 -41.50
N ASN A 878 -12.14 0.85 -41.99
CA ASN A 878 -10.80 0.94 -41.42
C ASN A 878 -10.25 2.39 -41.38
N ASP A 879 -10.64 3.25 -42.31
CA ASP A 879 -10.20 4.65 -42.34
C ASP A 879 -10.92 5.46 -41.23
N ARG A 880 -12.21 5.20 -40.97
CA ARG A 880 -12.94 5.83 -39.86
C ARG A 880 -12.39 5.36 -38.51
N ILE A 881 -12.05 4.07 -38.37
CA ILE A 881 -11.39 3.53 -37.18
C ILE A 881 -10.05 4.23 -36.90
N LYS A 882 -9.22 4.40 -37.95
CA LYS A 882 -7.94 5.11 -37.82
C LYS A 882 -8.14 6.58 -37.46
N ALA A 883 -9.07 7.27 -38.12
CA ALA A 883 -9.38 8.68 -37.82
C ALA A 883 -9.86 8.85 -36.36
N LEU A 884 -10.80 8.00 -35.89
CA LEU A 884 -11.28 8.01 -34.54
C LEU A 884 -10.16 7.76 -33.52
N LYS A 885 -9.31 6.75 -33.80
CA LYS A 885 -8.16 6.43 -32.95
C LYS A 885 -7.20 7.62 -32.84
N SER A 886 -6.84 8.24 -33.94
CA SER A 886 -5.95 9.41 -33.96
C SER A 886 -6.55 10.62 -33.25
N ALA A 887 -7.86 10.85 -33.38
CA ALA A 887 -8.54 11.93 -32.67
C ALA A 887 -8.51 11.73 -31.15
N ILE A 888 -8.73 10.50 -30.70
CA ILE A 888 -8.67 10.17 -29.25
C ILE A 888 -7.21 10.29 -28.74
N GLU A 889 -6.20 9.83 -29.53
CA GLU A 889 -4.77 9.92 -29.16
C GLU A 889 -4.30 11.37 -29.00
N LEU A 890 -4.82 12.31 -29.79
CA LEU A 890 -4.46 13.74 -29.74
C LEU A 890 -5.01 14.45 -28.49
N ASP A 891 -6.16 14.04 -27.96
CA ASP A 891 -6.83 14.69 -26.83
C ASP A 891 -6.53 14.05 -25.45
N LEU A 892 -5.92 12.85 -25.43
CA LEU A 892 -5.51 12.15 -24.23
C LEU A 892 -4.12 12.51 -23.75
#